data_eb814e295b904f091f43066ad905a78e
#
_entry.id   eb814e295b904f091f43066ad905a78e
#
_cell.length_a   1.000
_cell.length_b   1.000
_cell.length_c   1.000
_cell.angle_alpha   90.00
_cell.angle_beta   90.00
_cell.angle_gamma   90.00
#
_symmetry.space_group_name_H-M   'P 1'
#
loop_
_entity.id
_entity.type
_entity.pdbx_description
1 polymer ?
#
loop_
_entity_poly.entity_id
_entity_poly.type
_entity_poly.pdbx_seq_one_letter_code
_entity_poly.pdbx_strand_id
1 'polypeptide(L)'
;MSYNWNYSYVGGVPRVKISSGADIAHLVELDEKKWTVLSCPVKGLELDEKTLQYIDTNHDGQVHSSEVVATATWLSGVLCDMDILVPGTDNVKLSALKTDTPDGAQLIAAAKQILVAVGKTDADAISLADSSGCLERLMAGKLEALKAERAALQAVEAPFGEKTDAIAEAYAALDAKVRDYFLRGRLAQYAAESREKLDVQTAMIESISAANLTERTADIAAYPLARITEGKTLPLDVVVNPAWEAQWNVVKQAFDADVTEEKWAALGASLKQYADYKQQMEVKETDVVLDEESKSIAMVDKLLHLTRDFYQLLRNYVTLTDFYSSTSKAIFQAGTLYIDQRACDFCVRVNDAAAMAAQAAASGMYLVFCHCTDATRGRTMDIVAAVTVGDTQNIAIGKNGIFYDRQGHDWDARVTSVIDNPISIGQAAWSPYRKMAAFIEEKVRSMAASKESKLTESATAQIDAKAESAAAATAEAAAAGPQATPAAQPAASSAAPTTFDIAKFAGIFAAIGMAIGFIGSFLTSLGREFMALAWWQMPLCLLAIFLLISGPSMFIAWLKLRKRNISPILNANGWAVNAAAKISIRFGNALSQQADFPLSAKMRKQDPFADRGLPWWQHLLWSLALLLLIAAVCWFFGVFTLPGITSPYLAG
;
A
#
# COMPACT_ATOMS: atom_id res chain seq x y z
N MET A 1 -23.68 -12.65 41.94
CA MET A 1 -22.54 -11.73 42.17
C MET A 1 -21.87 -11.50 40.82
N SER A 2 -21.57 -10.27 40.44
CA SER A 2 -20.83 -10.00 39.21
C SER A 2 -19.39 -10.54 39.35
N TYR A 3 -18.83 -11.10 38.27
CA TYR A 3 -17.46 -11.58 38.26
C TYR A 3 -16.44 -10.47 38.58
N ASN A 4 -15.43 -10.78 39.36
CA ASN A 4 -14.44 -9.78 39.79
C ASN A 4 -13.25 -9.74 38.82
N TRP A 5 -13.30 -8.86 37.82
CA TRP A 5 -12.31 -8.73 36.79
C TRP A 5 -11.01 -8.07 37.30
N ASN A 6 -9.87 -8.66 36.96
CA ASN A 6 -8.56 -8.07 37.17
C ASN A 6 -8.19 -7.13 36.01
N TYR A 7 -7.61 -5.99 36.32
CA TYR A 7 -7.13 -5.01 35.34
C TYR A 7 -5.62 -4.82 35.48
N SER A 8 -4.94 -4.58 34.35
CA SER A 8 -3.52 -4.20 34.30
C SER A 8 -3.33 -3.08 33.28
N TYR A 9 -2.22 -2.34 33.42
CA TYR A 9 -1.84 -1.36 32.40
C TYR A 9 -1.11 -2.07 31.27
N VAL A 10 -1.66 -2.00 30.06
CA VAL A 10 -1.08 -2.55 28.84
C VAL A 10 -1.02 -1.44 27.79
N GLY A 11 0.18 -1.11 27.32
CA GLY A 11 0.38 0.01 26.40
C GLY A 11 0.00 1.39 26.97
N GLY A 12 0.05 1.54 28.31
CA GLY A 12 -0.33 2.78 29.02
C GLY A 12 -1.84 3.01 29.14
N VAL A 13 -2.65 1.98 28.83
CA VAL A 13 -4.11 2.00 28.97
C VAL A 13 -4.52 0.89 29.93
N PRO A 14 -5.45 1.13 30.88
CA PRO A 14 -5.98 0.08 31.73
C PRO A 14 -6.80 -0.89 30.89
N ARG A 15 -6.44 -2.17 30.91
CA ARG A 15 -7.12 -3.25 30.19
C ARG A 15 -7.43 -4.40 31.13
N VAL A 16 -8.49 -5.14 30.82
CA VAL A 16 -8.80 -6.37 31.54
C VAL A 16 -7.68 -7.37 31.34
N LYS A 17 -7.37 -8.15 32.39
CA LYS A 17 -6.40 -9.24 32.32
C LYS A 17 -7.17 -10.56 32.19
N ILE A 18 -6.94 -11.27 31.09
CA ILE A 18 -7.42 -12.64 30.90
C ILE A 18 -6.22 -13.55 31.15
N SER A 19 -6.29 -14.37 32.20
CA SER A 19 -5.17 -15.22 32.64
C SER A 19 -5.56 -16.62 33.10
N SER A 20 -6.86 -16.91 33.20
CA SER A 20 -7.40 -18.18 33.67
C SER A 20 -8.61 -18.59 32.85
N GLY A 21 -8.97 -19.87 32.92
CA GLY A 21 -10.20 -20.39 32.36
C GLY A 21 -11.45 -19.76 32.98
N ALA A 22 -11.39 -19.35 34.24
CA ALA A 22 -12.48 -18.63 34.90
C ALA A 22 -12.74 -17.26 34.22
N ASP A 23 -11.69 -16.52 33.84
CA ASP A 23 -11.83 -15.27 33.07
C ASP A 23 -12.53 -15.53 31.74
N ILE A 24 -12.18 -16.64 31.06
CA ILE A 24 -12.78 -17.02 29.78
C ILE A 24 -14.26 -17.42 29.95
N ALA A 25 -14.59 -18.18 30.98
CA ALA A 25 -15.95 -18.63 31.25
C ALA A 25 -16.92 -17.47 31.54
N HIS A 26 -16.41 -16.38 32.14
CA HIS A 26 -17.21 -15.18 32.47
C HIS A 26 -17.15 -14.08 31.39
N LEU A 27 -16.58 -14.38 30.22
CA LEU A 27 -16.40 -13.38 29.15
C LEU A 27 -17.72 -12.71 28.72
N VAL A 28 -18.85 -13.43 28.84
CA VAL A 28 -20.21 -12.90 28.59
C VAL A 28 -20.59 -11.74 29.54
N GLU A 29 -19.99 -11.67 30.73
CA GLU A 29 -20.24 -10.59 31.70
C GLU A 29 -19.35 -9.36 31.44
N LEU A 30 -18.37 -9.44 30.55
CA LEU A 30 -17.46 -8.33 30.24
C LEU A 30 -18.11 -7.39 29.23
N ASP A 31 -18.37 -6.15 29.65
CA ASP A 31 -18.90 -5.10 28.77
C ASP A 31 -17.99 -4.92 27.53
N GLU A 32 -18.56 -5.04 26.34
CA GLU A 32 -17.86 -4.91 25.05
C GLU A 32 -17.12 -3.59 24.89
N LYS A 33 -17.55 -2.52 25.57
CA LYS A 33 -16.83 -1.24 25.61
C LYS A 33 -15.45 -1.34 26.25
N LYS A 34 -15.16 -2.41 26.97
CA LYS A 34 -13.86 -2.70 27.58
C LYS A 34 -12.95 -3.53 26.67
N TRP A 35 -13.48 -4.08 25.59
CA TRP A 35 -12.71 -4.85 24.64
C TRP A 35 -11.83 -3.92 23.79
N THR A 36 -10.64 -4.38 23.45
CA THR A 36 -9.73 -3.57 22.60
C THR A 36 -10.16 -3.61 21.15
N VAL A 37 -10.65 -4.74 20.69
CA VAL A 37 -11.10 -5.00 19.31
C VAL A 37 -12.52 -5.55 19.38
N LEU A 38 -13.38 -5.16 18.45
CA LEU A 38 -14.76 -5.62 18.31
C LEU A 38 -14.98 -6.52 17.09
N SER A 39 -14.08 -6.43 16.10
CA SER A 39 -14.06 -7.32 14.93
C SER A 39 -12.65 -7.45 14.37
N CYS A 40 -12.32 -8.64 13.83
CA CYS A 40 -11.09 -8.88 13.10
C CYS A 40 -11.34 -9.77 11.87
N PRO A 41 -10.54 -9.64 10.80
CA PRO A 41 -10.70 -10.48 9.61
C PRO A 41 -10.30 -11.93 9.91
N VAL A 42 -10.94 -12.87 9.22
CA VAL A 42 -10.60 -14.30 9.27
C VAL A 42 -9.27 -14.57 8.57
N LYS A 43 -8.94 -13.82 7.51
CA LYS A 43 -7.75 -14.04 6.68
C LYS A 43 -6.62 -13.06 6.97
N GLY A 44 -5.40 -13.49 6.68
CA GLY A 44 -4.21 -12.62 6.75
C GLY A 44 -3.63 -12.44 8.16
N LEU A 45 -4.07 -13.24 9.13
CA LEU A 45 -3.55 -13.26 10.49
C LEU A 45 -2.57 -14.42 10.68
N GLU A 46 -1.69 -14.28 11.67
CA GLU A 46 -0.77 -15.31 12.10
C GLU A 46 -1.41 -16.20 13.18
N LEU A 47 -2.62 -16.65 12.91
CA LEU A 47 -3.39 -17.62 13.64
C LEU A 47 -4.02 -18.55 12.60
N ASP A 48 -4.33 -19.78 12.98
CA ASP A 48 -4.93 -20.73 12.05
C ASP A 48 -6.26 -20.22 11.51
N GLU A 49 -6.34 -20.07 10.18
CA GLU A 49 -7.53 -19.58 9.50
C GLU A 49 -8.76 -20.45 9.78
N LYS A 50 -8.56 -21.77 9.89
CA LYS A 50 -9.63 -22.72 10.21
C LYS A 50 -10.22 -22.48 11.60
N THR A 51 -9.37 -22.13 12.59
CA THR A 51 -9.86 -21.73 13.92
C THR A 51 -10.77 -20.50 13.83
N LEU A 52 -10.38 -19.50 13.05
CA LEU A 52 -11.17 -18.27 12.86
C LEU A 52 -12.48 -18.55 12.11
N GLN A 53 -12.45 -19.41 11.08
CA GLN A 53 -13.64 -19.87 10.36
C GLN A 53 -14.64 -20.63 11.27
N TYR A 54 -14.16 -21.35 12.27
CA TYR A 54 -15.03 -21.99 13.25
C TYR A 54 -15.71 -21.02 14.23
N ILE A 55 -15.13 -19.84 14.40
CA ILE A 55 -15.70 -18.76 15.23
C ILE A 55 -16.66 -17.90 14.41
N ASP A 56 -16.31 -17.60 13.15
CA ASP A 56 -17.14 -16.88 12.17
C ASP A 56 -18.35 -17.75 11.78
N THR A 57 -19.41 -17.64 12.56
CA THR A 57 -20.60 -18.49 12.42
C THR A 57 -21.56 -18.02 11.34
N ASN A 58 -21.49 -16.74 10.97
CA ASN A 58 -22.31 -16.13 9.92
C ASN A 58 -21.61 -16.15 8.54
N HIS A 59 -20.31 -16.56 8.50
CA HIS A 59 -19.48 -16.67 7.30
C HIS A 59 -19.33 -15.36 6.52
N ASP A 60 -19.30 -14.23 7.24
CA ASP A 60 -19.08 -12.91 6.61
C ASP A 60 -17.60 -12.56 6.43
N GLY A 61 -16.68 -13.43 6.88
CA GLY A 61 -15.24 -13.26 6.80
C GLY A 61 -14.66 -12.38 7.92
N GLN A 62 -15.48 -12.08 8.94
CA GLN A 62 -15.08 -11.30 10.11
C GLN A 62 -15.43 -12.07 11.38
N VAL A 63 -14.59 -12.00 12.38
CA VAL A 63 -14.89 -12.53 13.73
C VAL A 63 -15.36 -11.38 14.59
N HIS A 64 -16.63 -11.39 15.00
CA HIS A 64 -17.25 -10.37 15.85
C HIS A 64 -17.19 -10.73 17.34
N SER A 65 -17.26 -9.72 18.22
CA SER A 65 -17.27 -9.91 19.67
C SER A 65 -18.36 -10.87 20.14
N SER A 66 -19.57 -10.80 19.54
CA SER A 66 -20.68 -11.69 19.84
C SER A 66 -20.38 -13.17 19.56
N GLU A 67 -19.62 -13.45 18.49
CA GLU A 67 -19.22 -14.81 18.11
C GLU A 67 -18.12 -15.35 19.03
N VAL A 68 -17.19 -14.48 19.45
CA VAL A 68 -16.19 -14.82 20.47
C VAL A 68 -16.86 -15.18 21.80
N VAL A 69 -17.86 -14.39 22.24
CA VAL A 69 -18.65 -14.67 23.45
C VAL A 69 -19.43 -15.98 23.31
N ALA A 70 -20.09 -16.20 22.16
CA ALA A 70 -20.83 -17.42 21.88
C ALA A 70 -19.92 -18.65 21.92
N THR A 71 -18.72 -18.52 21.35
CA THR A 71 -17.69 -19.57 21.36
C THR A 71 -17.21 -19.88 22.80
N ALA A 72 -16.93 -18.86 23.61
CA ALA A 72 -16.56 -19.02 25.01
C ALA A 72 -17.68 -19.71 25.81
N THR A 73 -18.93 -19.34 25.56
CA THR A 73 -20.11 -19.95 26.18
C THR A 73 -20.24 -21.42 25.79
N TRP A 74 -20.08 -21.75 24.51
CA TRP A 74 -20.11 -23.12 24.02
C TRP A 74 -18.98 -23.97 24.67
N LEU A 75 -17.73 -23.44 24.69
CA LEU A 75 -16.60 -24.12 25.34
C LEU A 75 -16.87 -24.37 26.83
N SER A 76 -17.47 -23.42 27.56
CA SER A 76 -17.83 -23.59 28.96
C SER A 76 -18.95 -24.65 29.16
N GLY A 77 -19.76 -24.88 28.14
CA GLY A 77 -20.80 -25.92 28.12
C GLY A 77 -20.24 -27.35 27.92
N VAL A 78 -19.09 -27.49 27.25
CA VAL A 78 -18.53 -28.80 26.88
C VAL A 78 -17.27 -29.20 27.66
N LEU A 79 -16.51 -28.25 28.22
CA LEU A 79 -15.30 -28.47 29.00
C LEU A 79 -15.61 -28.52 30.51
N CYS A 80 -15.02 -29.47 31.24
CA CYS A 80 -15.07 -29.52 32.70
C CYS A 80 -14.29 -28.37 33.33
N ASP A 81 -13.14 -28.01 32.74
CA ASP A 81 -12.25 -26.96 33.20
C ASP A 81 -11.76 -26.15 32.01
N MET A 82 -12.01 -24.83 32.03
CA MET A 82 -11.60 -23.90 30.98
C MET A 82 -10.10 -23.57 31.04
N ASP A 83 -9.40 -23.91 32.11
CA ASP A 83 -7.94 -23.70 32.21
C ASP A 83 -7.15 -24.54 31.18
N ILE A 84 -7.76 -25.56 30.60
CA ILE A 84 -7.18 -26.35 29.50
C ILE A 84 -6.89 -25.51 28.25
N LEU A 85 -7.56 -24.37 28.07
CA LEU A 85 -7.37 -23.45 26.95
C LEU A 85 -6.09 -22.60 27.10
N VAL A 86 -5.64 -22.36 28.32
CA VAL A 86 -4.53 -21.43 28.62
C VAL A 86 -3.18 -21.93 28.06
N PRO A 87 -2.82 -23.21 28.15
CA PRO A 87 -1.57 -23.73 27.57
C PRO A 87 -1.54 -23.72 26.02
N GLY A 88 -2.70 -23.67 25.35
CA GLY A 88 -2.78 -23.72 23.89
C GLY A 88 -2.25 -25.04 23.30
N THR A 89 -2.72 -26.19 23.85
CA THR A 89 -2.31 -27.50 23.39
C THR A 89 -3.16 -28.00 22.23
N ASP A 90 -2.58 -28.83 21.37
CA ASP A 90 -3.23 -29.47 20.23
C ASP A 90 -3.92 -30.78 20.56
N ASN A 91 -4.04 -31.13 21.84
CA ASN A 91 -4.66 -32.35 22.31
C ASN A 91 -5.59 -32.10 23.50
N VAL A 92 -6.64 -32.90 23.61
CA VAL A 92 -7.63 -32.85 24.67
C VAL A 92 -7.86 -34.28 25.24
N LYS A 93 -7.80 -34.40 26.57
CA LYS A 93 -8.18 -35.67 27.23
C LYS A 93 -9.69 -35.83 27.17
N LEU A 94 -10.18 -37.04 26.90
CA LEU A 94 -11.62 -37.33 26.89
C LEU A 94 -12.27 -37.08 28.26
N SER A 95 -11.52 -37.23 29.37
CA SER A 95 -11.97 -36.92 30.73
C SER A 95 -12.13 -35.42 31.01
N ALA A 96 -11.61 -34.53 30.13
CA ALA A 96 -11.77 -33.09 30.25
C ALA A 96 -13.11 -32.61 29.67
N LEU A 97 -13.84 -33.49 28.99
CA LEU A 97 -15.16 -33.19 28.42
C LEU A 97 -16.28 -33.51 29.39
N LYS A 98 -17.30 -32.70 29.43
CA LYS A 98 -18.50 -32.92 30.26
C LYS A 98 -19.29 -34.11 29.75
N THR A 99 -19.69 -34.97 30.65
CA THR A 99 -20.55 -36.15 30.35
C THR A 99 -22.02 -35.89 30.63
N ASP A 100 -22.33 -34.85 31.40
CA ASP A 100 -23.66 -34.46 31.85
C ASP A 100 -24.39 -33.53 30.90
N THR A 101 -23.69 -33.04 29.87
CA THR A 101 -24.29 -32.20 28.81
C THR A 101 -24.44 -33.01 27.52
N PRO A 102 -25.52 -32.77 26.73
CA PRO A 102 -25.73 -33.46 25.46
C PRO A 102 -24.56 -33.27 24.49
N ASP A 103 -24.09 -32.02 24.35
CA ASP A 103 -22.97 -31.67 23.45
C ASP A 103 -21.66 -32.33 23.88
N GLY A 104 -21.37 -32.36 25.18
CA GLY A 104 -20.16 -33.01 25.70
C GLY A 104 -20.18 -34.52 25.51
N ALA A 105 -21.34 -35.17 25.75
CA ALA A 105 -21.50 -36.61 25.51
C ALA A 105 -21.34 -36.94 24.01
N GLN A 106 -21.90 -36.11 23.11
CA GLN A 106 -21.77 -36.25 21.66
C GLN A 106 -20.31 -36.11 21.22
N LEU A 107 -19.59 -35.11 21.73
CA LEU A 107 -18.17 -34.92 21.46
C LEU A 107 -17.32 -36.12 21.92
N ILE A 108 -17.57 -36.68 23.07
CA ILE A 108 -16.88 -37.87 23.56
C ILE A 108 -17.13 -39.06 22.63
N ALA A 109 -18.38 -39.26 22.20
CA ALA A 109 -18.73 -40.34 21.29
C ALA A 109 -18.02 -40.19 19.95
N ALA A 110 -18.06 -38.97 19.34
CA ALA A 110 -17.39 -38.67 18.09
C ALA A 110 -15.84 -38.77 18.21
N ALA A 111 -15.24 -38.32 19.32
CA ALA A 111 -13.81 -38.44 19.55
C ALA A 111 -13.38 -39.90 19.62
N LYS A 112 -14.17 -40.77 20.26
CA LYS A 112 -13.92 -42.22 20.27
C LYS A 112 -14.04 -42.85 18.89
N GLN A 113 -15.00 -42.44 18.07
CA GLN A 113 -15.13 -42.86 16.67
C GLN A 113 -13.89 -42.49 15.85
N ILE A 114 -13.40 -41.24 16.00
CA ILE A 114 -12.17 -40.80 15.35
C ILE A 114 -10.98 -41.66 15.77
N LEU A 115 -10.82 -41.89 17.08
CA LEU A 115 -9.72 -42.69 17.61
C LEU A 115 -9.74 -44.15 17.09
N VAL A 116 -10.93 -44.76 16.99
CA VAL A 116 -11.09 -46.06 16.34
C VAL A 116 -10.68 -46.01 14.86
N ALA A 117 -11.13 -44.98 14.12
CA ALA A 117 -10.85 -44.80 12.68
C ALA A 117 -9.35 -44.58 12.39
N VAL A 118 -8.59 -44.01 13.34
CA VAL A 118 -7.13 -43.83 13.23
C VAL A 118 -6.32 -44.95 13.93
N GLY A 119 -7.00 -45.99 14.44
CA GLY A 119 -6.34 -47.18 15.06
C GLY A 119 -5.80 -46.94 16.48
N LYS A 120 -6.30 -45.92 17.20
CA LYS A 120 -5.89 -45.56 18.56
C LYS A 120 -6.99 -45.85 19.59
N THR A 121 -7.54 -47.08 19.59
CA THR A 121 -8.71 -47.46 20.39
C THR A 121 -8.57 -47.29 21.91
N ASP A 122 -7.35 -47.41 22.44
CA ASP A 122 -7.06 -47.32 23.88
C ASP A 122 -6.57 -45.94 24.33
N ALA A 123 -6.57 -44.94 23.44
CA ALA A 123 -6.14 -43.58 23.77
C ALA A 123 -7.17 -42.87 24.66
N ASP A 124 -6.69 -42.20 25.71
CA ASP A 124 -7.47 -41.37 26.62
C ASP A 124 -7.55 -39.90 26.18
N ALA A 125 -6.80 -39.56 25.14
CA ALA A 125 -6.74 -38.20 24.57
C ALA A 125 -6.80 -38.25 23.05
N ILE A 126 -7.37 -37.20 22.46
CA ILE A 126 -7.45 -36.99 21.01
C ILE A 126 -6.63 -35.77 20.62
N SER A 127 -5.88 -35.87 19.51
CA SER A 127 -5.08 -34.76 18.97
C SER A 127 -5.73 -34.10 17.76
N LEU A 128 -5.33 -32.86 17.49
CA LEU A 128 -5.76 -32.11 16.32
C LEU A 128 -5.42 -32.85 15.02
N ALA A 129 -4.24 -33.50 14.95
CA ALA A 129 -3.84 -34.29 13.79
C ALA A 129 -4.77 -35.49 13.53
N ASP A 130 -5.26 -36.15 14.60
CA ASP A 130 -6.20 -37.25 14.49
C ASP A 130 -7.55 -36.80 13.94
N SER A 131 -8.07 -35.69 14.45
CA SER A 131 -9.35 -35.14 14.04
C SER A 131 -9.30 -34.58 12.62
N SER A 132 -8.35 -33.70 12.30
CA SER A 132 -8.22 -33.08 10.98
C SER A 132 -8.00 -34.12 9.89
N GLY A 133 -7.13 -35.12 10.13
CA GLY A 133 -6.91 -36.20 9.16
C GLY A 133 -8.13 -37.10 8.96
N CYS A 134 -8.98 -37.29 9.98
CA CYS A 134 -10.26 -37.99 9.83
C CYS A 134 -11.27 -37.17 9.06
N LEU A 135 -11.39 -35.89 9.39
CA LEU A 135 -12.32 -34.94 8.74
C LEU A 135 -11.96 -34.76 7.26
N GLU A 136 -10.67 -34.59 6.93
CA GLU A 136 -10.19 -34.47 5.54
C GLU A 136 -10.56 -35.69 4.70
N ARG A 137 -10.35 -36.90 5.22
CA ARG A 137 -10.72 -38.15 4.51
C ARG A 137 -12.23 -38.25 4.30
N LEU A 138 -13.02 -37.86 5.31
CA LEU A 138 -14.46 -37.86 5.22
C LEU A 138 -14.96 -36.84 4.17
N MET A 139 -14.44 -35.63 4.20
CA MET A 139 -14.77 -34.57 3.26
C MET A 139 -14.38 -34.95 1.83
N ALA A 140 -13.19 -35.51 1.64
CA ALA A 140 -12.73 -36.00 0.35
C ALA A 140 -13.66 -37.10 -0.19
N GLY A 141 -14.07 -38.06 0.65
CA GLY A 141 -15.01 -39.11 0.26
C GLY A 141 -16.38 -38.58 -0.15
N LYS A 142 -16.92 -37.61 0.60
CA LYS A 142 -18.19 -36.97 0.28
C LYS A 142 -18.09 -36.10 -0.98
N LEU A 143 -16.99 -35.40 -1.18
CA LEU A 143 -16.72 -34.61 -2.38
C LEU A 143 -16.68 -35.50 -3.64
N GLU A 144 -16.00 -36.64 -3.57
CA GLU A 144 -15.97 -37.61 -4.67
C GLU A 144 -17.34 -38.24 -4.94
N ALA A 145 -18.12 -38.53 -3.89
CA ALA A 145 -19.50 -38.98 -4.06
C ALA A 145 -20.38 -37.92 -4.74
N LEU A 146 -20.25 -36.65 -4.35
CA LEU A 146 -20.96 -35.54 -4.95
C LEU A 146 -20.54 -35.31 -6.42
N LYS A 147 -19.25 -35.42 -6.73
CA LYS A 147 -18.76 -35.37 -8.12
C LYS A 147 -19.34 -36.50 -8.96
N ALA A 148 -19.40 -37.71 -8.42
CA ALA A 148 -19.99 -38.85 -9.12
C ALA A 148 -21.50 -38.65 -9.35
N GLU A 149 -22.22 -38.12 -8.38
CA GLU A 149 -23.64 -37.74 -8.51
C GLU A 149 -23.85 -36.71 -9.63
N ARG A 150 -23.02 -35.64 -9.64
CA ARG A 150 -23.10 -34.62 -10.67
C ARG A 150 -22.72 -35.14 -12.05
N ALA A 151 -21.72 -36.01 -12.15
CA ALA A 151 -21.32 -36.65 -13.39
C ALA A 151 -22.41 -37.58 -13.99
N ALA A 152 -23.34 -38.05 -13.14
CA ALA A 152 -24.50 -38.83 -13.59
C ALA A 152 -25.66 -37.98 -14.12
N LEU A 153 -25.60 -36.64 -14.03
CA LEU A 153 -26.61 -35.75 -14.62
C LEU A 153 -26.57 -35.81 -16.12
N GLN A 154 -27.75 -35.61 -16.75
CA GLN A 154 -27.87 -35.57 -18.21
C GLN A 154 -26.98 -34.44 -18.77
N ALA A 155 -26.04 -34.81 -19.64
CA ALA A 155 -25.16 -33.83 -20.27
C ALA A 155 -25.93 -32.89 -21.19
N VAL A 156 -25.70 -31.58 -21.03
CA VAL A 156 -26.17 -30.56 -21.96
C VAL A 156 -25.01 -30.25 -22.89
N GLU A 157 -25.19 -30.58 -24.19
CA GLU A 157 -24.15 -30.29 -25.18
C GLU A 157 -23.94 -28.78 -25.34
N ALA A 158 -22.69 -28.39 -25.57
CA ALA A 158 -22.35 -27.02 -25.89
C ALA A 158 -22.97 -26.61 -27.22
N PRO A 159 -23.87 -25.62 -27.31
CA PRO A 159 -24.63 -25.30 -28.53
C PRO A 159 -23.75 -25.00 -29.75
N PHE A 160 -22.53 -24.52 -29.52
CA PHE A 160 -21.57 -24.11 -30.56
C PHE A 160 -20.18 -24.74 -30.33
N GLY A 161 -20.10 -25.88 -29.65
CA GLY A 161 -18.86 -26.57 -29.35
C GLY A 161 -17.88 -25.67 -28.60
N GLU A 162 -16.61 -25.62 -29.00
CA GLU A 162 -15.56 -24.81 -28.34
C GLU A 162 -15.83 -23.31 -28.38
N LYS A 163 -16.70 -22.83 -29.27
CA LYS A 163 -17.01 -21.39 -29.36
C LYS A 163 -18.12 -20.93 -28.43
N THR A 164 -18.75 -21.83 -27.67
CA THR A 164 -19.92 -21.52 -26.84
C THR A 164 -19.61 -20.45 -25.79
N ASP A 165 -18.48 -20.56 -25.09
CA ASP A 165 -18.10 -19.61 -24.06
C ASP A 165 -17.84 -18.19 -24.64
N ALA A 166 -17.14 -18.11 -25.78
CA ALA A 166 -16.88 -16.82 -26.44
C ALA A 166 -18.18 -16.18 -26.98
N ILE A 167 -19.10 -16.99 -27.48
CA ILE A 167 -20.42 -16.52 -27.94
C ILE A 167 -21.26 -16.07 -26.73
N ALA A 168 -21.20 -16.76 -25.61
CA ALA A 168 -21.93 -16.39 -24.39
C ALA A 168 -21.43 -15.05 -23.80
N GLU A 169 -20.12 -14.84 -23.76
CA GLU A 169 -19.52 -13.57 -23.31
C GLU A 169 -19.92 -12.42 -24.24
N ALA A 170 -19.80 -12.62 -25.54
CA ALA A 170 -20.17 -11.61 -26.52
C ALA A 170 -21.70 -11.34 -26.52
N TYR A 171 -22.54 -12.36 -26.34
CA TYR A 171 -23.98 -12.21 -26.15
C TYR A 171 -24.30 -11.35 -24.93
N ALA A 172 -23.69 -11.65 -23.77
CA ALA A 172 -23.94 -10.91 -22.54
C ALA A 172 -23.56 -9.41 -22.69
N ALA A 173 -22.46 -9.12 -23.38
CA ALA A 173 -22.01 -7.76 -23.66
C ALA A 173 -22.98 -7.01 -24.61
N LEU A 174 -23.59 -7.70 -25.57
CA LEU A 174 -24.45 -7.11 -26.60
C LEU A 174 -25.94 -7.12 -26.27
N ASP A 175 -26.40 -7.91 -25.30
CA ASP A 175 -27.84 -8.16 -25.07
C ASP A 175 -28.63 -6.83 -24.88
N ALA A 176 -28.11 -5.92 -24.07
CA ALA A 176 -28.76 -4.62 -23.87
C ALA A 176 -28.83 -3.78 -25.15
N LYS A 177 -27.79 -3.84 -25.99
CA LYS A 177 -27.70 -3.07 -27.25
C LYS A 177 -28.61 -3.65 -28.34
N VAL A 178 -28.72 -4.98 -28.43
CA VAL A 178 -29.61 -5.64 -29.38
C VAL A 178 -31.07 -5.46 -29.00
N ARG A 179 -31.40 -5.54 -27.71
CA ARG A 179 -32.76 -5.22 -27.21
C ARG A 179 -33.13 -3.76 -27.46
N ASP A 180 -32.21 -2.80 -27.25
CA ASP A 180 -32.41 -1.39 -27.59
C ASP A 180 -32.67 -1.22 -29.09
N TYR A 181 -31.92 -1.92 -29.95
CA TYR A 181 -32.13 -1.90 -31.40
C TYR A 181 -33.57 -2.32 -31.79
N PHE A 182 -34.05 -3.48 -31.30
CA PHE A 182 -35.41 -3.95 -31.57
C PHE A 182 -36.49 -3.04 -30.99
N LEU A 183 -36.24 -2.48 -29.77
CA LEU A 183 -37.17 -1.55 -29.18
C LEU A 183 -37.30 -0.24 -29.99
N ARG A 184 -36.17 0.29 -30.47
CA ARG A 184 -36.16 1.44 -31.39
C ARG A 184 -36.88 1.17 -32.69
N GLY A 185 -36.68 -0.03 -33.27
CA GLY A 185 -37.40 -0.46 -34.45
C GLY A 185 -38.93 -0.52 -34.24
N ARG A 186 -39.42 -1.05 -33.12
CA ARG A 186 -40.83 -1.05 -32.74
C ARG A 186 -41.38 0.36 -32.53
N LEU A 187 -40.65 1.22 -31.84
CA LEU A 187 -41.07 2.62 -31.63
C LEU A 187 -41.11 3.40 -32.94
N ALA A 188 -40.17 3.16 -33.86
CA ALA A 188 -40.17 3.77 -35.19
C ALA A 188 -41.32 3.30 -36.08
N GLN A 189 -41.84 2.10 -35.85
CA GLN A 189 -43.08 1.60 -36.51
C GLN A 189 -44.35 2.21 -35.89
N TYR A 190 -44.35 2.39 -34.55
CA TYR A 190 -45.47 2.98 -33.83
C TYR A 190 -45.61 4.47 -34.08
N ALA A 191 -44.51 5.21 -34.15
CA ALA A 191 -44.45 6.65 -34.42
C ALA A 191 -43.49 6.92 -35.57
N ALA A 192 -43.97 6.75 -36.81
CA ALA A 192 -43.15 6.82 -38.02
C ALA A 192 -42.44 8.19 -38.19
N GLU A 193 -43.06 9.26 -37.72
CA GLU A 193 -42.50 10.62 -37.70
C GLU A 193 -41.30 10.79 -36.77
N SER A 194 -41.16 9.89 -35.81
CA SER A 194 -40.05 9.93 -34.85
C SER A 194 -38.86 9.04 -35.29
N ARG A 195 -38.95 8.32 -36.40
CA ARG A 195 -37.95 7.36 -36.89
C ARG A 195 -36.56 8.00 -36.98
N GLU A 196 -36.44 9.18 -37.55
CA GLU A 196 -35.16 9.90 -37.66
C GLU A 196 -34.54 10.21 -36.32
N LYS A 197 -35.35 10.51 -35.30
CA LYS A 197 -34.87 10.80 -33.92
C LYS A 197 -34.47 9.55 -33.16
N LEU A 198 -35.04 8.39 -33.49
CA LEU A 198 -34.74 7.11 -32.87
C LEU A 198 -33.50 6.43 -33.48
N ASP A 199 -33.13 6.81 -34.69
CA ASP A 199 -31.95 6.28 -35.39
C ASP A 199 -30.65 6.96 -34.92
N VAL A 200 -29.53 6.50 -35.45
CA VAL A 200 -28.20 7.09 -35.19
C VAL A 200 -28.16 8.52 -35.73
N GLN A 201 -28.02 9.48 -34.83
CA GLN A 201 -28.02 10.91 -35.16
C GLN A 201 -26.63 11.38 -35.63
N THR A 202 -26.53 12.00 -36.79
CA THR A 202 -25.28 12.60 -37.29
C THR A 202 -24.71 13.62 -36.30
N ALA A 203 -25.56 14.42 -35.67
CA ALA A 203 -25.18 15.41 -34.67
C ALA A 203 -24.45 14.80 -33.45
N MET A 204 -24.74 13.52 -33.09
CA MET A 204 -24.03 12.83 -32.00
C MET A 204 -22.58 12.57 -32.42
N ILE A 205 -22.33 12.18 -33.65
CA ILE A 205 -20.99 11.89 -34.18
C ILE A 205 -20.23 13.23 -34.37
N GLU A 206 -20.91 14.25 -34.90
CA GLU A 206 -20.32 15.57 -35.06
C GLU A 206 -19.87 16.20 -33.76
N SER A 207 -20.61 15.98 -32.66
CA SER A 207 -20.29 16.53 -31.34
C SER A 207 -18.95 16.04 -30.78
N ILE A 208 -18.47 14.88 -31.20
CA ILE A 208 -17.20 14.27 -30.74
C ILE A 208 -16.10 14.31 -31.81
N SER A 209 -16.44 14.73 -33.06
CA SER A 209 -15.54 14.62 -34.22
C SER A 209 -14.24 15.42 -34.09
N ALA A 210 -14.24 16.51 -33.31
CA ALA A 210 -13.07 17.35 -33.07
C ALA A 210 -12.14 16.78 -31.96
N ALA A 211 -12.58 15.77 -31.23
CA ALA A 211 -11.80 15.15 -30.15
C ALA A 211 -10.98 13.95 -30.64
N ASN A 212 -10.01 13.52 -29.84
CA ASN A 212 -9.35 12.24 -30.06
C ASN A 212 -10.33 11.10 -29.78
N LEU A 213 -10.78 10.41 -30.83
CA LEU A 213 -11.82 9.37 -30.71
C LEU A 213 -11.40 8.15 -29.87
N THR A 214 -10.10 7.90 -29.73
CA THR A 214 -9.61 6.82 -28.84
C THR A 214 -9.87 7.12 -27.37
N GLU A 215 -9.96 8.40 -26.99
CA GLU A 215 -10.31 8.85 -25.64
C GLU A 215 -11.83 8.93 -25.41
N ARG A 216 -12.63 8.76 -26.47
CA ARG A 216 -14.10 8.83 -26.46
C ARG A 216 -14.78 7.48 -26.69
N THR A 217 -14.07 6.38 -26.44
CA THR A 217 -14.60 5.02 -26.63
C THR A 217 -15.86 4.75 -25.82
N ALA A 218 -15.97 5.28 -24.59
CA ALA A 218 -17.15 5.15 -23.75
C ALA A 218 -18.37 5.89 -24.35
N ASP A 219 -18.18 7.10 -24.89
CA ASP A 219 -19.23 7.87 -25.56
C ASP A 219 -19.71 7.16 -26.83
N ILE A 220 -18.77 6.62 -27.63
CA ILE A 220 -19.08 5.82 -28.83
C ILE A 220 -19.86 4.57 -28.46
N ALA A 221 -19.44 3.84 -27.41
CA ALA A 221 -20.13 2.63 -26.93
C ALA A 221 -21.56 2.93 -26.42
N ALA A 222 -21.84 4.16 -25.96
CA ALA A 222 -23.17 4.57 -25.54
C ALA A 222 -24.16 4.70 -26.71
N TYR A 223 -23.70 4.94 -27.94
CA TYR A 223 -24.56 5.10 -29.09
C TYR A 223 -25.32 3.81 -29.46
N PRO A 224 -26.40 3.89 -30.28
CA PRO A 224 -27.11 2.73 -30.78
C PRO A 224 -26.21 1.71 -31.48
N LEU A 225 -26.58 0.41 -31.42
CA LEU A 225 -25.80 -0.66 -32.03
C LEU A 225 -25.66 -0.50 -33.54
N ALA A 226 -26.76 -0.20 -34.22
CA ALA A 226 -26.82 -0.04 -35.67
C ALA A 226 -27.98 0.88 -36.05
N ARG A 227 -28.02 1.31 -37.32
CA ARG A 227 -29.14 2.04 -37.90
C ARG A 227 -30.38 1.14 -37.99
N ILE A 228 -31.56 1.72 -37.79
CA ILE A 228 -32.84 1.00 -37.84
C ILE A 228 -33.14 0.60 -39.31
N THR A 229 -33.23 -0.70 -39.58
CA THR A 229 -33.67 -1.22 -40.87
C THR A 229 -35.19 -1.16 -41.02
N GLU A 230 -35.69 -1.28 -42.26
CA GLU A 230 -37.15 -1.31 -42.51
C GLU A 230 -37.81 -2.62 -42.06
N GLY A 231 -37.03 -3.71 -41.98
CA GLY A 231 -37.49 -5.01 -41.48
C GLY A 231 -37.52 -5.08 -39.96
N LYS A 232 -38.13 -6.15 -39.44
CA LYS A 232 -38.12 -6.52 -38.02
C LYS A 232 -36.88 -7.34 -37.64
N THR A 233 -35.84 -7.26 -38.45
CA THR A 233 -34.64 -8.07 -38.31
C THR A 233 -33.40 -7.19 -38.16
N LEU A 234 -32.37 -7.72 -37.52
CA LEU A 234 -31.03 -7.17 -37.50
C LEU A 234 -30.19 -7.97 -38.51
N PRO A 235 -29.83 -7.36 -39.64
CA PRO A 235 -29.07 -8.07 -40.68
C PRO A 235 -27.69 -8.50 -40.19
N LEU A 236 -27.20 -9.66 -40.67
CA LEU A 236 -25.86 -10.17 -40.27
C LEU A 236 -24.71 -9.34 -40.85
N ASP A 237 -24.94 -8.64 -41.96
CA ASP A 237 -23.99 -7.76 -42.65
C ASP A 237 -24.15 -6.28 -42.28
N VAL A 238 -24.99 -5.97 -41.29
CA VAL A 238 -25.22 -4.60 -40.85
C VAL A 238 -23.93 -3.97 -40.32
N VAL A 239 -23.72 -2.70 -40.67
CA VAL A 239 -22.64 -1.91 -40.09
C VAL A 239 -23.03 -1.55 -38.66
N VAL A 240 -22.31 -2.16 -37.71
CA VAL A 240 -22.51 -1.92 -36.30
C VAL A 240 -21.58 -0.82 -35.76
N ASN A 241 -21.93 -0.28 -34.62
CA ASN A 241 -21.11 0.65 -33.88
C ASN A 241 -19.71 0.04 -33.64
N PRO A 242 -18.62 0.74 -34.02
CA PRO A 242 -17.24 0.24 -33.92
C PRO A 242 -16.85 -0.26 -32.53
N ALA A 243 -17.42 0.30 -31.47
CA ALA A 243 -17.16 -0.15 -30.09
C ALA A 243 -17.67 -1.57 -29.81
N TRP A 244 -18.63 -2.08 -30.60
CA TRP A 244 -19.28 -3.39 -30.42
C TRP A 244 -19.01 -4.35 -31.58
N GLU A 245 -18.20 -3.95 -32.55
CA GLU A 245 -17.93 -4.72 -33.76
C GLU A 245 -17.27 -6.07 -33.45
N ALA A 246 -16.32 -6.11 -32.53
CA ALA A 246 -15.63 -7.34 -32.15
C ALA A 246 -16.61 -8.38 -31.58
N GLN A 247 -17.47 -7.96 -30.64
CA GLN A 247 -18.48 -8.81 -30.01
C GLN A 247 -19.53 -9.26 -31.03
N TRP A 248 -19.97 -8.36 -31.93
CA TRP A 248 -20.90 -8.69 -32.99
C TRP A 248 -20.34 -9.75 -33.92
N ASN A 249 -19.07 -9.63 -34.33
CA ASN A 249 -18.41 -10.60 -35.19
C ASN A 249 -18.29 -12.00 -34.59
N VAL A 250 -18.29 -12.11 -33.25
CA VAL A 250 -18.33 -13.38 -32.55
C VAL A 250 -19.76 -13.94 -32.50
N VAL A 251 -20.74 -13.13 -32.05
CA VAL A 251 -22.13 -13.59 -31.84
C VAL A 251 -22.85 -13.91 -33.15
N LYS A 252 -22.61 -13.16 -34.22
CA LYS A 252 -23.26 -13.40 -35.52
C LYS A 252 -22.98 -14.80 -36.08
N GLN A 253 -21.89 -15.46 -35.65
CA GLN A 253 -21.58 -16.85 -36.03
C GLN A 253 -22.60 -17.86 -35.49
N ALA A 254 -23.42 -17.48 -34.52
CA ALA A 254 -24.48 -18.30 -33.97
C ALA A 254 -25.77 -18.29 -34.85
N PHE A 255 -25.80 -17.51 -35.91
CA PHE A 255 -26.98 -17.35 -36.77
C PHE A 255 -26.68 -17.64 -38.24
N ASP A 256 -27.60 -18.34 -38.91
CA ASP A 256 -27.52 -18.66 -40.34
C ASP A 256 -28.25 -17.63 -41.22
N ALA A 257 -29.04 -16.75 -40.60
CA ALA A 257 -29.83 -15.72 -41.27
C ALA A 257 -30.08 -14.56 -40.33
N ASP A 258 -30.56 -13.44 -40.85
CA ASP A 258 -30.88 -12.24 -40.11
C ASP A 258 -31.53 -12.51 -38.75
N VAL A 259 -31.08 -11.77 -37.76
CA VAL A 259 -31.48 -11.98 -36.37
C VAL A 259 -32.84 -11.34 -36.10
N THR A 260 -33.79 -12.12 -35.62
CA THR A 260 -35.06 -11.64 -35.08
C THR A 260 -34.97 -11.57 -33.54
N GLU A 261 -35.89 -10.83 -32.95
CA GLU A 261 -35.94 -10.72 -31.46
C GLU A 261 -36.16 -12.10 -30.83
N GLU A 262 -36.98 -12.97 -31.45
CA GLU A 262 -37.21 -14.34 -30.97
C GLU A 262 -35.95 -15.21 -31.09
N LYS A 263 -35.21 -15.13 -32.23
CA LYS A 263 -33.96 -15.87 -32.40
C LYS A 263 -32.90 -15.41 -31.38
N TRP A 264 -32.83 -14.11 -31.13
CA TRP A 264 -31.93 -13.57 -30.11
C TRP A 264 -32.27 -14.07 -28.70
N ALA A 265 -33.54 -14.04 -28.31
CA ALA A 265 -34.01 -14.58 -27.03
C ALA A 265 -33.77 -16.11 -26.94
N ALA A 266 -33.98 -16.85 -28.01
CA ALA A 266 -33.74 -18.31 -28.04
C ALA A 266 -32.24 -18.64 -27.85
N LEU A 267 -31.35 -17.87 -28.50
CA LEU A 267 -29.91 -17.98 -28.26
C LEU A 267 -29.58 -17.76 -26.78
N GLY A 268 -30.09 -16.67 -26.16
CA GLY A 268 -29.87 -16.38 -24.74
C GLY A 268 -30.38 -17.50 -23.84
N ALA A 269 -31.54 -18.09 -24.14
CA ALA A 269 -32.06 -19.22 -23.37
C ALA A 269 -31.17 -20.46 -23.46
N SER A 270 -30.68 -20.79 -24.67
CA SER A 270 -29.76 -21.90 -24.89
C SER A 270 -28.42 -21.71 -24.19
N LEU A 271 -27.84 -20.53 -24.30
CA LEU A 271 -26.57 -20.20 -23.62
C LEU A 271 -26.73 -20.23 -22.09
N LYS A 272 -27.86 -19.73 -21.57
CA LYS A 272 -28.17 -19.79 -20.15
C LYS A 272 -28.32 -21.23 -19.66
N GLN A 273 -29.05 -22.07 -20.38
CA GLN A 273 -29.20 -23.50 -20.05
C GLN A 273 -27.83 -24.21 -19.96
N TYR A 274 -26.93 -23.93 -20.90
CA TYR A 274 -25.57 -24.46 -20.85
C TYR A 274 -24.74 -23.89 -19.71
N ALA A 275 -24.85 -22.58 -19.43
CA ALA A 275 -24.15 -21.94 -18.31
C ALA A 275 -24.64 -22.50 -16.96
N ASP A 276 -25.95 -22.66 -16.78
CA ASP A 276 -26.56 -23.24 -15.57
C ASP A 276 -26.08 -24.71 -15.39
N TYR A 277 -26.02 -25.49 -16.47
CA TYR A 277 -25.45 -26.84 -16.45
C TYR A 277 -23.96 -26.82 -16.05
N LYS A 278 -23.15 -25.96 -16.67
CA LYS A 278 -21.72 -25.82 -16.38
C LYS A 278 -21.49 -25.44 -14.90
N GLN A 279 -22.32 -24.54 -14.37
CA GLN A 279 -22.28 -24.15 -12.96
C GLN A 279 -22.65 -25.32 -12.03
N GLN A 280 -23.65 -26.14 -12.41
CA GLN A 280 -24.03 -27.33 -11.65
C GLN A 280 -22.94 -28.42 -11.66
N MET A 281 -22.13 -28.50 -12.72
CA MET A 281 -21.02 -29.45 -12.81
C MET A 281 -19.79 -29.02 -12.01
N GLU A 282 -19.66 -27.73 -11.68
CA GLU A 282 -18.61 -27.22 -10.82
C GLU A 282 -18.92 -27.54 -9.36
N VAL A 283 -18.26 -28.55 -8.81
CA VAL A 283 -18.43 -28.98 -7.41
C VAL A 283 -17.33 -28.38 -6.55
N LYS A 284 -17.73 -27.63 -5.53
CA LYS A 284 -16.83 -27.02 -4.53
C LYS A 284 -16.93 -27.79 -3.20
N GLU A 285 -15.90 -27.69 -2.40
CA GLU A 285 -15.90 -28.26 -1.04
C GLU A 285 -17.04 -27.70 -0.18
N THR A 286 -17.44 -26.46 -0.42
CA THR A 286 -18.55 -25.79 0.26
C THR A 286 -19.93 -26.42 -0.04
N ASP A 287 -20.03 -27.19 -1.13
CA ASP A 287 -21.29 -27.81 -1.54
C ASP A 287 -21.54 -29.14 -0.82
N VAL A 288 -20.54 -29.64 -0.07
CA VAL A 288 -20.64 -30.89 0.68
C VAL A 288 -21.52 -30.69 1.92
N VAL A 289 -22.67 -31.34 1.94
CA VAL A 289 -23.56 -31.36 3.10
C VAL A 289 -23.12 -32.44 4.07
N LEU A 290 -22.84 -32.06 5.33
CA LEU A 290 -22.47 -32.97 6.38
C LEU A 290 -23.74 -33.60 6.99
N ASP A 291 -23.75 -34.94 7.13
CA ASP A 291 -24.71 -35.65 7.96
C ASP A 291 -24.39 -35.45 9.46
N GLU A 292 -25.27 -35.92 10.34
CA GLU A 292 -25.12 -35.71 11.80
C GLU A 292 -23.82 -36.32 12.36
N GLU A 293 -23.37 -37.46 11.82
CA GLU A 293 -22.11 -38.07 12.20
C GLU A 293 -20.91 -37.19 11.79
N SER A 294 -20.90 -36.70 10.56
CA SER A 294 -19.87 -35.82 10.05
C SER A 294 -19.84 -34.46 10.77
N LYS A 295 -21.01 -33.94 11.14
CA LYS A 295 -21.12 -32.73 11.97
C LYS A 295 -20.50 -32.95 13.34
N SER A 296 -20.72 -34.10 13.95
CA SER A 296 -20.13 -34.46 15.26
C SER A 296 -18.61 -34.54 15.18
N ILE A 297 -18.05 -35.10 14.10
CA ILE A 297 -16.61 -35.17 13.85
C ILE A 297 -16.06 -33.74 13.63
N ALA A 298 -16.75 -32.89 12.86
CA ALA A 298 -16.36 -31.50 12.68
C ALA A 298 -16.41 -30.69 13.98
N MET A 299 -17.33 -31.00 14.90
CA MET A 299 -17.37 -30.36 16.24
C MET A 299 -16.16 -30.76 17.10
N VAL A 300 -15.65 -31.98 16.99
CA VAL A 300 -14.41 -32.38 17.67
C VAL A 300 -13.21 -31.64 17.09
N ASP A 301 -13.14 -31.49 15.77
CA ASP A 301 -12.10 -30.73 15.10
C ASP A 301 -12.14 -29.24 15.51
N LYS A 302 -13.35 -28.63 15.57
CA LYS A 302 -13.58 -27.29 16.11
C LYS A 302 -13.07 -27.16 17.55
N LEU A 303 -13.39 -28.11 18.43
CA LEU A 303 -12.94 -28.08 19.82
C LEU A 303 -11.41 -28.06 19.93
N LEU A 304 -10.73 -28.89 19.15
CA LEU A 304 -9.28 -29.01 19.18
C LEU A 304 -8.59 -27.75 18.64
N HIS A 305 -9.08 -27.19 17.55
CA HIS A 305 -8.62 -25.90 17.03
C HIS A 305 -8.80 -24.78 18.06
N LEU A 306 -9.96 -24.71 18.71
CA LEU A 306 -10.23 -23.72 19.75
C LEU A 306 -9.38 -23.94 21.01
N THR A 307 -9.13 -25.19 21.39
CA THR A 307 -8.26 -25.49 22.55
C THR A 307 -6.85 -24.98 22.32
N ARG A 308 -6.34 -25.07 21.09
CA ARG A 308 -5.01 -24.57 20.74
C ARG A 308 -4.94 -23.05 20.65
N ASP A 309 -5.92 -22.41 20.02
CA ASP A 309 -5.76 -21.05 19.51
C ASP A 309 -6.63 -20.00 20.22
N PHE A 310 -7.72 -20.39 20.90
CA PHE A 310 -8.72 -19.46 21.43
C PHE A 310 -8.15 -18.49 22.46
N TYR A 311 -7.30 -18.99 23.37
CA TYR A 311 -6.66 -18.12 24.37
C TYR A 311 -5.73 -17.09 23.73
N GLN A 312 -4.98 -17.49 22.72
CA GLN A 312 -4.14 -16.56 21.95
C GLN A 312 -4.99 -15.50 21.24
N LEU A 313 -6.12 -15.89 20.65
CA LEU A 313 -7.07 -14.95 20.07
C LEU A 313 -7.54 -13.94 21.12
N LEU A 314 -7.98 -14.37 22.30
CA LEU A 314 -8.45 -13.48 23.37
C LEU A 314 -7.37 -12.49 23.83
N ARG A 315 -6.12 -12.90 23.91
CA ARG A 315 -4.98 -12.04 24.26
C ARG A 315 -4.73 -10.95 23.24
N ASN A 316 -5.10 -11.16 21.98
CA ASN A 316 -4.96 -10.19 20.89
C ASN A 316 -6.25 -9.41 20.61
N TYR A 317 -7.39 -10.00 20.88
CA TYR A 317 -8.69 -9.45 20.59
C TYR A 317 -9.22 -8.58 21.75
N VAL A 318 -9.29 -9.15 22.95
CA VAL A 318 -9.84 -8.44 24.12
C VAL A 318 -8.83 -7.50 24.73
N THR A 319 -7.56 -7.90 24.86
CA THR A 319 -6.57 -7.19 25.69
C THR A 319 -5.40 -6.60 24.92
N LEU A 320 -5.10 -7.09 23.72
CA LEU A 320 -3.91 -6.76 22.93
C LEU A 320 -2.58 -7.00 23.70
N THR A 321 -2.56 -7.95 24.63
CA THR A 321 -1.42 -8.20 25.52
C THR A 321 -0.21 -8.72 24.76
N ASP A 322 -0.39 -9.57 23.73
CA ASP A 322 0.71 -10.12 22.97
C ASP A 322 1.50 -9.05 22.22
N PHE A 323 0.82 -8.01 21.72
CA PHE A 323 1.50 -6.90 21.06
C PHE A 323 2.47 -6.15 21.99
N TYR A 324 2.11 -6.02 23.26
CA TYR A 324 2.96 -5.33 24.24
C TYR A 324 3.87 -6.27 25.03
N SER A 325 3.93 -7.55 24.65
CA SER A 325 4.82 -8.54 25.26
C SER A 325 6.21 -8.49 24.62
N SER A 326 7.24 -8.82 25.40
CA SER A 326 8.60 -9.03 24.90
C SER A 326 8.85 -10.48 24.43
N THR A 327 7.95 -11.41 24.76
CA THR A 327 8.13 -12.84 24.51
C THR A 327 7.17 -13.40 23.47
N SER A 328 6.06 -12.74 23.21
CA SER A 328 5.05 -13.15 22.22
C SER A 328 4.82 -12.04 21.21
N LYS A 329 4.45 -12.40 19.98
CA LYS A 329 4.05 -11.46 18.92
C LYS A 329 2.53 -11.52 18.74
N ALA A 330 1.91 -10.38 18.44
CA ALA A 330 0.48 -10.31 18.16
C ALA A 330 0.14 -11.05 16.85
N ILE A 331 -1.08 -11.57 16.75
CA ILE A 331 -1.53 -12.36 15.59
C ILE A 331 -1.55 -11.58 14.27
N PHE A 332 -1.52 -10.25 14.29
CA PHE A 332 -1.41 -9.41 13.10
C PHE A 332 0.04 -9.10 12.69
N GLN A 333 1.03 -9.44 13.51
CA GLN A 333 2.45 -9.24 13.18
C GLN A 333 2.94 -10.40 12.30
N ALA A 334 3.11 -10.14 11.01
CA ALA A 334 3.46 -11.15 10.01
C ALA A 334 4.90 -11.69 10.13
N GLY A 335 5.81 -10.91 10.72
CA GLY A 335 7.22 -11.31 10.83
C GLY A 335 8.12 -10.14 11.20
N THR A 336 9.38 -10.19 10.75
CA THR A 336 10.41 -9.18 11.02
C THR A 336 11.08 -8.73 9.73
N LEU A 337 11.09 -7.44 9.45
CA LEU A 337 11.78 -6.85 8.30
C LEU A 337 13.18 -6.37 8.71
N TYR A 338 14.21 -6.89 8.03
CA TYR A 338 15.59 -6.41 8.14
C TYR A 338 15.89 -5.43 7.02
N ILE A 339 16.07 -4.18 7.39
CA ILE A 339 16.36 -3.10 6.45
C ILE A 339 17.22 -2.03 7.12
N ASP A 340 18.25 -1.55 6.42
CA ASP A 340 19.08 -0.44 6.86
C ASP A 340 19.65 -0.63 8.28
N GLN A 341 20.28 -1.80 8.54
CA GLN A 341 20.87 -2.21 9.82
C GLN A 341 19.86 -2.26 10.99
N ARG A 342 18.58 -2.48 10.68
CA ARG A 342 17.50 -2.57 11.67
C ARG A 342 16.69 -3.82 11.48
N ALA A 343 16.19 -4.35 12.60
CA ALA A 343 15.14 -5.35 12.64
C ALA A 343 13.84 -4.66 13.05
N CYS A 344 12.85 -4.63 12.17
CA CYS A 344 11.54 -4.04 12.40
C CYS A 344 10.54 -5.17 12.70
N ASP A 345 10.12 -5.31 13.95
CA ASP A 345 9.21 -6.35 14.42
C ASP A 345 7.73 -6.02 14.23
N PHE A 346 7.40 -4.76 14.02
CA PHE A 346 6.05 -4.37 13.65
C PHE A 346 5.91 -4.40 12.13
N CYS A 347 5.56 -5.56 11.61
CA CYS A 347 5.23 -5.79 10.20
C CYS A 347 3.83 -6.38 10.11
N VAL A 348 2.94 -5.73 9.34
CA VAL A 348 1.55 -6.16 9.14
C VAL A 348 1.34 -6.40 7.65
N ARG A 349 0.62 -7.47 7.29
CA ARG A 349 0.21 -7.72 5.90
C ARG A 349 -0.70 -6.59 5.42
N VAL A 350 -0.61 -6.26 4.15
CA VAL A 350 -1.46 -5.25 3.51
C VAL A 350 -2.43 -5.97 2.59
N ASN A 351 -3.70 -6.00 2.99
CA ASN A 351 -4.77 -6.64 2.20
C ASN A 351 -5.35 -5.66 1.17
N ASP A 352 -5.45 -4.38 1.53
CA ASP A 352 -5.89 -3.29 0.67
C ASP A 352 -4.90 -2.12 0.76
N ALA A 353 -4.11 -1.93 -0.29
CA ALA A 353 -3.10 -0.87 -0.35
C ALA A 353 -3.71 0.53 -0.37
N ALA A 354 -4.89 0.72 -0.97
CA ALA A 354 -5.56 2.01 -1.04
C ALA A 354 -6.14 2.43 0.31
N ALA A 355 -6.85 1.52 0.99
CA ALA A 355 -7.36 1.75 2.34
C ALA A 355 -6.22 1.98 3.34
N MET A 356 -5.13 1.20 3.22
CA MET A 356 -3.95 1.34 4.06
C MET A 356 -3.28 2.70 3.85
N ALA A 357 -3.06 3.14 2.61
CA ALA A 357 -2.44 4.44 2.30
C ALA A 357 -3.26 5.62 2.86
N ALA A 358 -4.59 5.54 2.79
CA ALA A 358 -5.50 6.57 3.29
C ALA A 358 -5.46 6.71 4.82
N GLN A 359 -5.40 5.60 5.55
CA GLN A 359 -5.52 5.59 7.01
C GLN A 359 -4.18 5.57 7.74
N ALA A 360 -3.14 4.98 7.16
CA ALA A 360 -1.85 4.76 7.81
C ALA A 360 -1.15 6.07 8.25
N ALA A 361 -1.36 7.17 7.51
CA ALA A 361 -0.82 8.48 7.86
C ALA A 361 -1.30 8.98 9.24
N ALA A 362 -2.52 8.60 9.66
CA ALA A 362 -3.08 8.95 10.96
C ALA A 362 -2.40 8.24 12.13
N SER A 363 -1.61 7.19 11.88
CA SER A 363 -0.86 6.46 12.90
C SER A 363 0.24 7.29 13.56
N GLY A 364 0.74 8.34 12.90
CA GLY A 364 1.84 9.17 13.35
C GLY A 364 3.20 8.47 13.36
N MET A 365 3.33 7.31 12.71
CA MET A 365 4.55 6.51 12.60
C MET A 365 5.23 6.68 11.25
N TYR A 366 6.55 6.49 11.21
CA TYR A 366 7.28 6.29 9.97
C TYR A 366 7.00 4.87 9.46
N LEU A 367 6.37 4.77 8.30
CA LEU A 367 5.93 3.50 7.74
C LEU A 367 6.62 3.24 6.41
N VAL A 368 7.08 2.01 6.23
CA VAL A 368 7.72 1.52 5.01
C VAL A 368 6.83 0.42 4.43
N PHE A 369 6.35 0.61 3.23
CA PHE A 369 5.60 -0.39 2.48
C PHE A 369 6.58 -1.19 1.64
N CYS A 370 6.49 -2.50 1.71
CA CYS A 370 7.35 -3.40 0.95
C CYS A 370 6.52 -4.42 0.21
N HIS A 371 6.89 -4.66 -1.05
CA HIS A 371 6.49 -5.83 -1.81
C HIS A 371 7.49 -6.96 -1.52
N CYS A 372 7.00 -8.08 -0.99
CA CYS A 372 7.81 -9.23 -0.60
C CYS A 372 7.56 -10.39 -1.56
N THR A 373 8.65 -11.01 -2.01
CA THR A 373 8.62 -12.14 -2.95
C THR A 373 9.39 -13.33 -2.37
N ASP A 374 8.75 -14.48 -2.30
CA ASP A 374 9.38 -15.77 -2.02
C ASP A 374 9.52 -16.52 -3.35
N ALA A 375 10.68 -16.37 -3.99
CA ALA A 375 10.97 -16.99 -5.28
C ALA A 375 10.98 -18.53 -5.20
N THR A 376 11.32 -19.09 -4.04
CA THR A 376 11.40 -20.54 -3.84
C THR A 376 10.02 -21.21 -3.90
N ARG A 377 9.00 -20.52 -3.40
CA ARG A 377 7.61 -21.03 -3.31
C ARG A 377 6.65 -20.33 -4.27
N GLY A 378 7.13 -19.36 -5.06
CA GLY A 378 6.31 -18.60 -6.02
C GLY A 378 5.21 -17.77 -5.35
N ARG A 379 5.45 -17.29 -4.11
CA ARG A 379 4.47 -16.52 -3.34
C ARG A 379 4.87 -15.06 -3.28
N THR A 380 3.88 -14.18 -3.23
CA THR A 380 4.06 -12.73 -3.05
C THR A 380 3.16 -12.23 -1.92
N MET A 381 3.59 -11.20 -1.21
CA MET A 381 2.77 -10.48 -0.25
C MET A 381 3.24 -9.03 -0.12
N ASP A 382 2.32 -8.15 0.23
CA ASP A 382 2.63 -6.78 0.60
C ASP A 382 2.59 -6.62 2.12
N ILE A 383 3.57 -5.91 2.67
CA ILE A 383 3.65 -5.61 4.09
C ILE A 383 3.85 -4.13 4.34
N VAL A 384 3.39 -3.65 5.48
CA VAL A 384 3.74 -2.37 6.06
C VAL A 384 4.56 -2.59 7.32
N ALA A 385 5.75 -2.00 7.38
CA ALA A 385 6.64 -2.05 8.55
C ALA A 385 6.75 -0.67 9.19
N ALA A 386 6.74 -0.61 10.54
CA ALA A 386 7.01 0.63 11.25
C ALA A 386 8.49 0.73 11.64
N VAL A 387 9.12 1.83 11.26
CA VAL A 387 10.48 2.18 11.70
C VAL A 387 10.37 3.19 12.82
N THR A 388 10.83 2.83 14.00
CA THR A 388 10.64 3.61 15.22
C THR A 388 11.93 4.11 15.86
N VAL A 389 13.10 3.67 15.37
CA VAL A 389 14.43 4.03 15.86
C VAL A 389 15.40 4.30 14.70
N GLY A 390 16.41 5.11 14.96
CA GLY A 390 17.52 5.42 14.06
C GLY A 390 17.25 6.58 13.11
N ASP A 391 17.93 6.58 11.96
CA ASP A 391 17.81 7.59 10.90
C ASP A 391 17.06 7.00 9.69
N THR A 392 16.34 7.83 8.96
CA THR A 392 15.56 7.42 7.77
C THR A 392 16.22 7.80 6.45
N GLN A 393 17.41 8.40 6.48
CA GLN A 393 18.07 8.94 5.27
C GLN A 393 18.32 7.88 4.19
N ASN A 394 18.63 6.65 4.61
CA ASN A 394 18.92 5.55 3.69
C ASN A 394 17.70 4.72 3.29
N ILE A 395 16.52 5.05 3.79
CA ILE A 395 15.28 4.34 3.42
C ILE A 395 14.60 5.11 2.29
N ALA A 396 14.78 4.60 1.08
CA ALA A 396 14.22 5.18 -0.13
C ALA A 396 13.39 4.14 -0.90
N ILE A 397 12.48 4.62 -1.76
CA ILE A 397 11.72 3.76 -2.67
C ILE A 397 12.70 2.98 -3.56
N GLY A 398 12.47 1.68 -3.70
CA GLY A 398 13.34 0.77 -4.44
C GLY A 398 14.46 0.12 -3.63
N LYS A 399 14.67 0.51 -2.36
CA LYS A 399 15.62 -0.16 -1.47
C LYS A 399 15.19 -1.59 -1.20
N ASN A 400 16.13 -2.51 -1.21
CA ASN A 400 15.90 -3.91 -0.86
C ASN A 400 16.15 -4.15 0.63
N GLY A 401 15.40 -5.07 1.20
CA GLY A 401 15.55 -5.64 2.53
C GLY A 401 15.21 -7.12 2.51
N ILE A 402 15.28 -7.78 3.66
CA ILE A 402 14.88 -9.18 3.83
C ILE A 402 13.78 -9.23 4.89
N PHE A 403 12.68 -9.89 4.56
CA PHE A 403 11.60 -10.13 5.51
C PHE A 403 11.60 -11.61 5.89
N TYR A 404 11.55 -11.89 7.18
CA TYR A 404 11.35 -13.24 7.72
C TYR A 404 9.95 -13.35 8.27
N ASP A 405 9.19 -14.34 7.76
CA ASP A 405 7.87 -14.67 8.29
C ASP A 405 7.99 -15.39 9.66
N ARG A 406 6.86 -15.73 10.27
CA ARG A 406 6.87 -16.41 11.56
C ARG A 406 7.35 -17.86 11.50
N GLN A 407 7.29 -18.49 10.34
CA GLN A 407 7.80 -19.83 10.09
C GLN A 407 9.30 -19.84 9.82
N GLY A 408 9.93 -18.65 9.72
CA GLY A 408 11.36 -18.49 9.46
C GLY A 408 11.72 -18.53 7.99
N HIS A 409 10.74 -18.43 7.08
CA HIS A 409 11.04 -18.32 5.66
C HIS A 409 11.51 -16.91 5.33
N ASP A 410 12.49 -16.82 4.45
CA ASP A 410 13.03 -15.58 3.91
C ASP A 410 12.27 -15.13 2.66
N TRP A 411 12.04 -13.82 2.60
CA TRP A 411 11.36 -13.14 1.51
C TRP A 411 12.19 -11.95 1.07
N ASP A 412 12.40 -11.80 -0.23
CA ASP A 412 13.00 -10.61 -0.80
C ASP A 412 12.01 -9.44 -0.70
N ALA A 413 12.33 -8.46 0.14
CA ALA A 413 11.48 -7.30 0.36
C ALA A 413 12.01 -6.08 -0.39
N ARG A 414 11.14 -5.39 -1.15
CA ARG A 414 11.48 -4.15 -1.85
C ARG A 414 10.55 -3.03 -1.45
N VAL A 415 11.12 -1.89 -1.06
CA VAL A 415 10.35 -0.70 -0.67
C VAL A 415 9.60 -0.13 -1.86
N THR A 416 8.28 -0.03 -1.75
CA THR A 416 7.36 0.52 -2.77
C THR A 416 6.94 1.94 -2.45
N SER A 417 6.67 2.24 -1.17
CA SER A 417 6.32 3.58 -0.72
C SER A 417 6.70 3.81 0.74
N VAL A 418 6.72 5.08 1.15
CA VAL A 418 7.10 5.50 2.51
C VAL A 418 6.16 6.60 2.99
N ILE A 419 5.68 6.49 4.23
CA ILE A 419 4.99 7.59 4.93
C ILE A 419 5.99 8.21 5.90
N ASP A 420 6.40 9.44 5.60
CA ASP A 420 7.39 10.17 6.39
C ASP A 420 6.76 10.83 7.62
N ASN A 421 7.11 10.33 8.80
CA ASN A 421 6.81 10.91 10.09
C ASN A 421 8.09 10.93 10.96
N PRO A 422 8.26 11.88 11.88
CA PRO A 422 9.46 11.95 12.70
C PRO A 422 9.60 10.70 13.58
N ILE A 423 10.79 10.10 13.56
CA ILE A 423 11.11 8.94 14.39
C ILE A 423 11.62 9.37 15.77
N SER A 424 12.40 10.46 15.84
CA SER A 424 12.99 10.98 17.07
C SER A 424 12.97 12.50 17.13
N ILE A 425 13.08 13.05 18.33
CA ILE A 425 13.19 14.49 18.56
C ILE A 425 14.51 15.01 17.97
N GLY A 426 15.61 14.24 18.08
CA GLY A 426 16.90 14.59 17.48
C GLY A 426 16.84 14.73 15.97
N GLN A 427 16.18 13.79 15.27
CA GLN A 427 15.95 13.89 13.83
C GLN A 427 15.16 15.15 13.46
N ALA A 428 14.13 15.47 14.26
CA ALA A 428 13.29 16.64 14.03
C ALA A 428 14.05 17.95 14.26
N ALA A 429 15.02 17.99 15.17
CA ALA A 429 15.87 19.15 15.40
C ALA A 429 16.69 19.52 14.15
N TRP A 430 17.17 18.53 13.42
CA TRP A 430 17.94 18.73 12.19
C TRP A 430 17.08 18.86 10.92
N SER A 431 15.78 18.55 11.01
CA SER A 431 14.85 18.59 9.87
C SER A 431 14.79 19.94 9.13
N PRO A 432 14.76 21.14 9.80
CA PRO A 432 14.73 22.42 9.10
C PRO A 432 15.99 22.64 8.25
N TYR A 433 17.16 22.27 8.78
CA TYR A 433 18.45 22.44 8.08
C TYR A 433 18.55 21.51 6.87
N ARG A 434 18.09 20.25 7.00
CA ARG A 434 18.05 19.28 5.89
C ARG A 434 17.11 19.74 4.78
N LYS A 435 15.91 20.22 5.11
CA LYS A 435 14.98 20.77 4.14
C LYS A 435 15.54 21.98 3.40
N MET A 436 16.26 22.85 4.12
CA MET A 436 16.93 23.99 3.52
C MET A 436 18.07 23.56 2.59
N ALA A 437 18.89 22.59 3.00
CA ALA A 437 19.94 22.02 2.15
C ALA A 437 19.37 21.37 0.88
N ALA A 438 18.32 20.54 1.00
CA ALA A 438 17.64 19.93 -0.14
C ALA A 438 17.01 20.97 -1.08
N PHE A 439 16.41 22.02 -0.53
CA PHE A 439 15.87 23.13 -1.33
C PHE A 439 16.96 23.85 -2.12
N ILE A 440 18.11 24.12 -1.49
CA ILE A 440 19.26 24.74 -2.15
C ILE A 440 19.78 23.81 -3.27
N GLU A 441 19.94 22.53 -2.97
CA GLU A 441 20.40 21.53 -3.95
C GLU A 441 19.44 21.41 -5.14
N GLU A 442 18.13 21.37 -4.90
CA GLU A 442 17.12 21.34 -5.95
C GLU A 442 17.15 22.62 -6.80
N LYS A 443 17.30 23.79 -6.16
CA LYS A 443 17.44 25.06 -6.87
C LYS A 443 18.72 25.10 -7.71
N VAL A 444 19.83 24.65 -7.18
CA VAL A 444 21.10 24.56 -7.92
C VAL A 444 20.97 23.59 -9.11
N ARG A 445 20.34 22.41 -8.89
CA ARG A 445 20.08 21.43 -9.94
C ARG A 445 19.15 21.98 -11.02
N SER A 446 18.06 22.65 -10.63
CA SER A 446 17.12 23.27 -11.58
C SER A 446 17.77 24.40 -12.38
N MET A 447 18.65 25.21 -11.75
CA MET A 447 19.42 26.23 -12.45
C MET A 447 20.46 25.60 -13.39
N ALA A 448 21.11 24.51 -13.01
CA ALA A 448 22.05 23.79 -13.87
C ALA A 448 21.32 23.18 -15.08
N ALA A 449 20.19 22.49 -14.86
CA ALA A 449 19.37 21.91 -15.93
C ALA A 449 18.81 22.97 -16.88
N SER A 450 18.38 24.12 -16.36
CA SER A 450 17.89 25.24 -17.20
C SER A 450 19.01 25.93 -17.99
N LYS A 451 20.26 25.90 -17.50
CA LYS A 451 21.42 26.34 -18.28
C LYS A 451 21.82 25.32 -19.33
N GLU A 452 21.74 24.03 -19.01
CA GLU A 452 22.05 22.93 -19.93
C GLU A 452 21.05 22.89 -21.09
N SER A 453 19.75 23.04 -20.83
CA SER A 453 18.71 23.12 -21.87
C SER A 453 18.90 24.34 -22.77
N LYS A 454 19.22 25.51 -22.19
CA LYS A 454 19.50 26.72 -22.97
C LYS A 454 20.79 26.62 -23.79
N LEU A 455 21.82 25.94 -23.28
CA LEU A 455 23.05 25.67 -24.04
C LEU A 455 22.80 24.66 -25.16
N THR A 456 21.97 23.65 -24.92
CA THR A 456 21.61 22.66 -25.94
C THR A 456 20.71 23.29 -27.02
N GLU A 457 19.72 24.09 -26.64
CA GLU A 457 18.89 24.86 -27.59
C GLU A 457 19.73 25.83 -28.43
N SER A 458 20.64 26.57 -27.81
CA SER A 458 21.51 27.47 -28.53
C SER A 458 22.53 26.76 -29.43
N ALA A 459 23.01 25.59 -29.03
CA ALA A 459 23.90 24.75 -29.85
C ALA A 459 23.14 24.14 -31.05
N THR A 460 21.91 23.66 -30.81
CA THR A 460 21.04 23.09 -31.85
C THR A 460 20.65 24.18 -32.87
N ALA A 461 20.23 25.36 -32.38
CA ALA A 461 19.91 26.52 -33.25
C ALA A 461 21.12 27.00 -34.07
N GLN A 462 22.36 26.93 -33.52
CA GLN A 462 23.57 27.26 -34.29
C GLN A 462 23.94 26.15 -35.29
N ILE A 463 23.63 24.89 -35.03
CA ILE A 463 23.84 23.80 -35.97
C ILE A 463 22.84 23.90 -37.11
N ASP A 464 21.56 24.17 -36.80
CA ASP A 464 20.51 24.31 -37.80
C ASP A 464 20.75 25.57 -38.69
N ALA A 465 21.14 26.67 -38.10
CA ALA A 465 21.52 27.89 -38.86
C ALA A 465 22.76 27.66 -39.74
N LYS A 466 23.76 26.85 -39.30
CA LYS A 466 24.89 26.46 -40.12
C LYS A 466 24.53 25.46 -41.21
N ALA A 467 23.59 24.55 -40.94
CA ALA A 467 23.09 23.62 -41.94
C ALA A 467 22.27 24.33 -43.03
N GLU A 468 21.42 25.29 -42.63
CA GLU A 468 20.68 26.14 -43.58
C GLU A 468 21.59 27.04 -44.43
N SER A 469 22.61 27.64 -43.84
CA SER A 469 23.60 28.45 -44.57
C SER A 469 24.48 27.61 -45.51
N ALA A 470 24.79 26.35 -45.14
CA ALA A 470 25.52 25.42 -46.02
C ALA A 470 24.64 24.89 -47.17
N ALA A 471 23.34 24.67 -46.91
CA ALA A 471 22.36 24.32 -47.95
C ALA A 471 22.11 25.48 -48.95
N ALA A 472 22.03 26.71 -48.46
CA ALA A 472 21.92 27.91 -49.31
C ALA A 472 23.18 28.14 -50.17
N ALA A 473 24.37 27.95 -49.59
CA ALA A 473 25.62 28.07 -50.33
C ALA A 473 25.81 27.00 -51.41
N THR A 474 25.27 25.78 -51.19
CA THR A 474 25.28 24.72 -52.22
C THR A 474 24.26 24.95 -53.33
N ALA A 475 23.14 25.61 -53.03
CA ALA A 475 22.13 25.95 -54.01
C ALA A 475 22.60 27.14 -54.90
N GLU A 476 23.35 28.08 -54.35
CA GLU A 476 23.90 29.24 -55.08
C GLU A 476 25.10 28.84 -55.98
N ALA A 477 25.90 27.83 -55.56
CA ALA A 477 27.00 27.30 -56.35
C ALA A 477 26.58 26.50 -57.59
N ALA A 478 25.32 26.08 -57.67
CA ALA A 478 24.76 25.34 -58.81
C ALA A 478 24.14 26.24 -59.89
N ALA A 479 24.03 27.58 -59.65
CA ALA A 479 23.33 28.51 -60.54
C ALA A 479 24.24 29.55 -61.28
N ALA A 480 25.56 29.56 -61.05
CA ALA A 480 26.46 30.57 -61.67
C ALA A 480 27.48 29.93 -62.60
N GLY A 481 27.28 30.02 -63.90
CA GLY A 481 28.33 29.92 -64.94
C GLY A 481 29.12 31.22 -65.02
N PRO A 482 30.32 31.21 -65.67
CA PRO A 482 31.41 32.17 -65.41
C PRO A 482 31.27 33.47 -66.15
N GLN A 483 31.37 34.63 -65.51
CA GLN A 483 31.89 35.85 -66.14
C GLN A 483 32.43 36.90 -65.13
N ALA A 484 33.54 37.42 -65.52
CA ALA A 484 34.51 38.38 -65.10
C ALA A 484 34.13 39.58 -64.19
N THR A 485 35.11 39.91 -63.32
CA THR A 485 35.33 41.12 -62.52
C THR A 485 35.19 42.48 -63.28
N PRO A 486 35.03 43.69 -62.63
CA PRO A 486 35.88 44.20 -61.55
C PRO A 486 35.22 45.09 -60.47
N ALA A 487 35.97 45.16 -59.36
CA ALA A 487 36.10 46.20 -58.35
C ALA A 487 35.11 47.37 -58.17
N ALA A 488 34.64 47.54 -56.95
CA ALA A 488 34.65 48.78 -56.17
C ALA A 488 34.15 48.59 -54.73
N GLN A 489 34.79 49.26 -53.82
CA GLN A 489 34.59 49.40 -52.38
C GLN A 489 33.37 50.21 -52.00
N PRO A 490 33.09 50.52 -50.73
CA PRO A 490 32.31 49.76 -49.76
C PRO A 490 31.05 50.52 -49.32
N ALA A 491 30.08 49.85 -48.85
CA ALA A 491 29.07 50.47 -48.00
C ALA A 491 28.65 49.56 -46.88
N ALA A 492 28.95 49.99 -45.69
CA ALA A 492 28.52 49.40 -44.44
C ALA A 492 26.98 49.37 -44.33
N SER A 493 26.41 48.23 -44.05
CA SER A 493 25.12 48.17 -43.38
C SER A 493 25.21 47.14 -42.26
N SER A 494 25.21 47.66 -41.08
CA SER A 494 25.16 47.02 -39.78
C SER A 494 23.93 46.13 -39.67
N ALA A 495 24.10 44.84 -39.69
CA ALA A 495 23.16 43.94 -39.00
C ALA A 495 23.59 43.93 -37.54
N ALA A 496 22.83 44.61 -36.71
CA ALA A 496 22.99 44.58 -35.25
C ALA A 496 22.87 43.14 -34.74
N PRO A 497 23.81 42.67 -33.89
CA PRO A 497 23.55 41.50 -33.07
C PRO A 497 22.40 41.86 -32.13
N THR A 498 21.41 40.99 -32.03
CA THR A 498 20.35 41.07 -31.02
C THR A 498 21.01 41.34 -29.69
N THR A 499 20.83 42.55 -29.21
CA THR A 499 21.31 43.03 -27.91
C THR A 499 20.72 42.12 -26.85
N PHE A 500 21.58 41.27 -26.35
CA PHE A 500 21.40 40.61 -25.05
C PHE A 500 20.91 41.73 -24.11
N ASP A 501 19.71 41.57 -23.56
CA ASP A 501 18.99 42.63 -22.85
C ASP A 501 19.68 42.88 -21.50
N ILE A 502 20.86 43.54 -21.56
CA ILE A 502 21.73 43.92 -20.46
C ILE A 502 20.94 44.67 -19.40
N ALA A 503 19.89 45.39 -19.78
CA ALA A 503 19.04 46.11 -18.86
C ALA A 503 18.19 45.21 -17.96
N LYS A 504 17.69 44.07 -18.46
CA LYS A 504 16.98 43.08 -17.64
C LYS A 504 17.94 42.31 -16.71
N PHE A 505 19.15 42.03 -17.19
CA PHE A 505 20.18 41.42 -16.35
C PHE A 505 20.71 42.42 -15.30
N ALA A 506 20.92 43.67 -15.63
CA ALA A 506 21.30 44.70 -14.68
C ALA A 506 20.26 44.88 -13.58
N GLY A 507 18.96 44.81 -13.90
CA GLY A 507 17.88 44.81 -12.89
C GLY A 507 17.90 43.62 -11.95
N ILE A 508 18.19 42.39 -12.47
CA ILE A 508 18.30 41.17 -11.66
C ILE A 508 19.55 41.24 -10.79
N PHE A 509 20.68 41.66 -11.33
CA PHE A 509 21.91 41.84 -10.57
C PHE A 509 21.80 42.97 -9.53
N ALA A 510 21.09 44.05 -9.83
CA ALA A 510 20.81 45.11 -8.87
C ALA A 510 19.89 44.61 -7.74
N ALA A 511 18.84 43.81 -8.06
CA ALA A 511 17.97 43.20 -7.05
C ALA A 511 18.72 42.18 -6.19
N ILE A 512 19.57 41.36 -6.80
CA ILE A 512 20.45 40.42 -6.07
C ILE A 512 21.48 41.18 -5.23
N GLY A 513 22.07 42.22 -5.78
CA GLY A 513 23.02 43.10 -5.09
C GLY A 513 22.40 43.81 -3.89
N MET A 514 21.16 44.35 -4.05
CA MET A 514 20.41 44.92 -2.92
C MET A 514 20.04 43.85 -1.87
N ALA A 515 19.61 42.66 -2.28
CA ALA A 515 19.32 41.57 -1.37
C ALA A 515 20.57 41.12 -0.60
N ILE A 516 21.71 41.01 -1.28
CA ILE A 516 23.00 40.70 -0.66
C ILE A 516 23.44 41.85 0.25
N GLY A 517 23.23 43.10 -0.16
CA GLY A 517 23.50 44.28 0.63
C GLY A 517 22.65 44.34 1.92
N PHE A 518 21.35 44.04 1.82
CA PHE A 518 20.47 43.92 3.00
C PHE A 518 20.89 42.78 3.92
N ILE A 519 21.21 41.60 3.36
CA ILE A 519 21.70 40.46 4.12
C ILE A 519 23.06 40.80 4.75
N GLY A 520 23.95 41.48 4.03
CA GLY A 520 25.25 41.90 4.50
C GLY A 520 25.14 42.92 5.66
N SER A 521 24.31 43.97 5.54
CA SER A 521 24.08 44.95 6.60
C SER A 521 23.39 44.32 7.83
N PHE A 522 22.46 43.42 7.63
CA PHE A 522 21.80 42.66 8.69
C PHE A 522 22.80 41.75 9.44
N LEU A 523 23.63 40.99 8.70
CA LEU A 523 24.67 40.14 9.27
C LEU A 523 25.72 40.97 9.99
N THR A 524 26.05 42.15 9.50
CA THR A 524 27.02 43.07 10.15
C THR A 524 26.47 43.61 11.45
N SER A 525 25.20 44.03 11.50
CA SER A 525 24.56 44.50 12.73
C SER A 525 24.44 43.36 13.76
N LEU A 526 24.02 42.17 13.30
CA LEU A 526 23.98 40.99 14.18
C LEU A 526 25.37 40.59 14.67
N GLY A 527 26.39 40.69 13.82
CA GLY A 527 27.78 40.41 14.20
C GLY A 527 28.31 41.38 15.28
N ARG A 528 28.00 42.67 15.13
CA ARG A 528 28.36 43.68 16.17
C ARG A 528 27.68 43.41 17.49
N GLU A 529 26.38 43.18 17.47
CA GLU A 529 25.62 42.88 18.69
C GLU A 529 26.08 41.56 19.32
N PHE A 530 26.39 40.53 18.50
CA PHE A 530 26.92 39.26 18.99
C PHE A 530 28.31 39.40 19.63
N MET A 531 29.19 40.22 19.04
CA MET A 531 30.54 40.50 19.60
C MET A 531 30.51 41.42 20.84
N ALA A 532 29.45 42.18 21.04
CA ALA A 532 29.22 42.96 22.23
C ALA A 532 28.76 42.13 23.44
N LEU A 533 28.33 40.87 23.20
CA LEU A 533 27.91 39.95 24.25
C LEU A 533 29.11 39.51 25.13
N ALA A 534 28.88 39.30 26.41
CA ALA A 534 29.87 38.65 27.27
C ALA A 534 30.14 37.22 26.77
N TRP A 535 31.36 36.73 26.92
CA TRP A 535 31.81 35.42 26.41
C TRP A 535 30.87 34.25 26.79
N TRP A 536 30.21 34.29 27.93
CA TRP A 536 29.25 33.30 28.40
C TRP A 536 27.86 33.46 27.75
N GLN A 537 27.53 34.64 27.24
CA GLN A 537 26.25 34.91 26.55
C GLN A 537 26.27 34.45 25.10
N MET A 538 27.44 34.37 24.47
CA MET A 538 27.58 33.91 23.07
C MET A 538 27.03 32.50 22.85
N PRO A 539 27.41 31.45 23.64
CA PRO A 539 26.84 30.11 23.47
C PRO A 539 25.35 30.08 23.80
N LEU A 540 24.87 30.93 24.72
CA LEU A 540 23.45 31.04 25.02
C LEU A 540 22.66 31.64 23.86
N CYS A 541 23.21 32.64 23.18
CA CYS A 541 22.61 33.24 21.99
C CYS A 541 22.52 32.22 20.82
N LEU A 542 23.61 31.46 20.58
CA LEU A 542 23.60 30.38 19.58
C LEU A 542 22.57 29.29 19.91
N LEU A 543 22.47 28.92 21.18
CA LEU A 543 21.44 27.98 21.63
C LEU A 543 20.02 28.53 21.43
N ALA A 544 19.82 29.83 21.72
CA ALA A 544 18.53 30.48 21.51
C ALA A 544 18.14 30.49 20.03
N ILE A 545 19.06 30.82 19.13
CA ILE A 545 18.84 30.77 17.66
C ILE A 545 18.52 29.33 17.22
N PHE A 546 19.30 28.35 17.70
CA PHE A 546 19.02 26.95 17.42
C PHE A 546 17.62 26.53 17.88
N LEU A 547 17.23 26.90 19.10
CA LEU A 547 15.90 26.61 19.65
C LEU A 547 14.78 27.36 18.90
N LEU A 548 15.04 28.56 18.41
CA LEU A 548 14.07 29.32 17.63
C LEU A 548 13.78 28.62 16.28
N ILE A 549 14.80 28.10 15.61
CA ILE A 549 14.68 27.44 14.29
C ILE A 549 14.18 25.99 14.47
N SER A 550 14.77 25.25 15.41
CA SER A 550 14.51 23.82 15.60
C SER A 550 13.37 23.54 16.58
N GLY A 551 13.09 24.46 17.52
CA GLY A 551 12.10 24.29 18.58
C GLY A 551 10.71 23.92 18.10
N PRO A 552 10.12 24.64 17.13
CA PRO A 552 8.80 24.30 16.60
C PRO A 552 8.76 22.88 16.01
N SER A 553 9.79 22.49 15.28
CA SER A 553 9.91 21.17 14.67
C SER A 553 10.09 20.06 15.73
N MET A 554 10.91 20.30 16.76
CA MET A 554 11.08 19.40 17.90
C MET A 554 9.77 19.24 18.69
N PHE A 555 9.04 20.33 18.93
CA PHE A 555 7.78 20.31 19.65
C PHE A 555 6.69 19.53 18.89
N ILE A 556 6.56 19.76 17.58
CA ILE A 556 5.63 19.01 16.73
C ILE A 556 6.00 17.53 16.71
N ALA A 557 7.29 17.20 16.60
CA ALA A 557 7.75 15.82 16.65
C ALA A 557 7.43 15.17 17.99
N TRP A 558 7.67 15.86 19.11
CA TRP A 558 7.34 15.36 20.44
C TRP A 558 5.83 15.08 20.58
N LEU A 559 4.97 15.97 20.08
CA LEU A 559 3.52 15.74 20.07
C LEU A 559 3.14 14.53 19.22
N LYS A 560 3.72 14.37 18.01
CA LYS A 560 3.49 13.22 17.13
C LYS A 560 3.96 11.92 17.77
N LEU A 561 5.15 11.90 18.37
CA LEU A 561 5.71 10.71 19.03
C LEU A 561 4.85 10.24 20.21
N ARG A 562 4.19 11.15 20.93
CA ARG A 562 3.26 10.81 22.02
C ARG A 562 1.89 10.33 21.52
N LYS A 563 1.51 10.68 20.30
CA LYS A 563 0.21 10.33 19.71
C LYS A 563 0.26 9.08 18.81
N ARG A 564 1.42 8.43 18.68
CA ARG A 564 1.57 7.21 17.88
C ARG A 564 0.55 6.16 18.27
N ASN A 565 -0.16 5.62 17.27
CA ASN A 565 -1.22 4.66 17.46
C ASN A 565 -1.27 3.68 16.28
N ILE A 566 -1.38 2.38 16.54
CA ILE A 566 -1.51 1.36 15.48
C ILE A 566 -2.95 1.15 15.03
N SER A 567 -3.95 1.66 15.77
CA SER A 567 -5.36 1.45 15.44
C SER A 567 -5.70 1.79 13.98
N PRO A 568 -5.21 2.91 13.38
CA PRO A 568 -5.50 3.22 11.98
C PRO A 568 -4.96 2.16 10.99
N ILE A 569 -3.82 1.53 11.29
CA ILE A 569 -3.22 0.50 10.45
C ILE A 569 -4.05 -0.78 10.53
N LEU A 570 -4.48 -1.17 11.72
CA LEU A 570 -5.33 -2.33 11.91
C LEU A 570 -6.71 -2.12 11.29
N ASN A 571 -7.33 -0.93 11.48
CA ASN A 571 -8.61 -0.60 10.86
C ASN A 571 -8.55 -0.65 9.33
N ALA A 572 -7.45 -0.22 8.72
CA ALA A 572 -7.22 -0.33 7.28
C ALA A 572 -7.17 -1.78 6.78
N ASN A 573 -6.82 -2.72 7.65
CA ASN A 573 -6.82 -4.16 7.38
C ASN A 573 -8.13 -4.87 7.81
N GLY A 574 -9.20 -4.12 8.05
CA GLY A 574 -10.51 -4.69 8.36
C GLY A 574 -10.73 -5.02 9.85
N TRP A 575 -9.87 -4.56 10.76
CA TRP A 575 -10.12 -4.66 12.19
C TRP A 575 -11.07 -3.55 12.65
N ALA A 576 -11.89 -3.81 13.65
CA ALA A 576 -12.65 -2.78 14.36
C ALA A 576 -11.98 -2.51 15.72
N VAL A 577 -10.98 -1.63 15.73
CA VAL A 577 -10.24 -1.31 16.97
C VAL A 577 -11.00 -0.28 17.79
N ASN A 578 -11.51 -0.71 18.94
CA ASN A 578 -12.32 0.11 19.85
C ASN A 578 -11.46 0.95 20.81
N ALA A 579 -10.37 0.39 21.35
CA ALA A 579 -9.50 1.09 22.27
C ALA A 579 -8.16 1.47 21.64
N ALA A 580 -7.65 2.67 21.94
CA ALA A 580 -6.39 3.16 21.39
C ALA A 580 -5.21 2.23 21.72
N ALA A 581 -4.47 1.83 20.70
CA ALA A 581 -3.27 1.01 20.79
C ALA A 581 -2.02 1.90 20.61
N LYS A 582 -1.63 2.59 21.71
CA LYS A 582 -0.56 3.62 21.72
C LYS A 582 0.83 2.98 21.71
N ILE A 583 1.76 3.61 20.99
CA ILE A 583 3.17 3.25 21.00
C ILE A 583 3.95 4.34 21.73
N SER A 584 4.37 4.06 22.97
CA SER A 584 5.29 4.92 23.71
C SER A 584 6.68 4.94 23.06
N ILE A 585 7.49 5.94 23.37
CA ILE A 585 8.87 6.04 22.86
C ILE A 585 9.69 4.80 23.28
N ARG A 586 9.53 4.34 24.53
CA ARG A 586 10.24 3.15 25.05
C ARG A 586 9.80 1.87 24.32
N PHE A 587 8.52 1.70 24.09
CA PHE A 587 7.99 0.55 23.38
C PHE A 587 8.37 0.61 21.88
N GLY A 588 8.39 1.81 21.29
CA GLY A 588 8.90 1.98 19.92
C GLY A 588 10.34 1.48 19.75
N ASN A 589 11.20 1.71 20.73
CA ASN A 589 12.58 1.19 20.71
C ASN A 589 12.66 -0.35 20.73
N ALA A 590 11.64 -1.03 21.27
CA ALA A 590 11.56 -2.47 21.24
C ALA A 590 11.04 -3.01 19.89
N LEU A 591 10.23 -2.20 19.17
CA LEU A 591 9.65 -2.60 17.86
C LEU A 591 10.63 -2.45 16.68
N SER A 592 11.63 -1.58 16.81
CA SER A 592 12.72 -1.48 15.82
C SER A 592 14.04 -1.53 16.57
N GLN A 593 14.82 -2.56 16.32
CA GLN A 593 16.13 -2.77 16.95
C GLN A 593 17.21 -2.39 15.93
N GLN A 594 18.13 -1.53 16.35
CA GLN A 594 19.31 -1.18 15.56
C GLN A 594 20.46 -2.14 15.88
N ALA A 595 21.31 -2.40 14.89
CA ALA A 595 22.48 -3.22 15.11
C ALA A 595 23.46 -2.57 16.09
N ASP A 596 23.74 -3.22 17.21
CA ASP A 596 24.74 -2.81 18.19
C ASP A 596 25.96 -3.72 18.11
N PHE A 597 27.15 -3.14 18.40
CA PHE A 597 28.36 -3.94 18.49
C PHE A 597 28.32 -4.81 19.77
N PRO A 598 28.67 -6.11 19.66
CA PRO A 598 28.80 -6.95 20.85
C PRO A 598 29.79 -6.35 21.85
N LEU A 599 29.51 -6.46 23.15
CA LEU A 599 30.37 -5.93 24.21
C LEU A 599 31.81 -6.47 24.17
N SER A 600 32.00 -7.67 23.58
CA SER A 600 33.31 -8.31 23.38
C SER A 600 33.96 -7.98 22.05
N ALA A 601 33.33 -7.18 21.20
CA ALA A 601 33.83 -6.87 19.87
C ALA A 601 35.12 -6.04 19.93
N LYS A 602 36.15 -6.48 19.21
CA LYS A 602 37.39 -5.72 18.99
C LYS A 602 37.29 -4.98 17.66
N MET A 603 37.28 -3.65 17.71
CA MET A 603 37.24 -2.83 16.52
C MET A 603 38.65 -2.49 16.05
N ARG A 604 38.98 -2.78 14.80
CA ARG A 604 40.18 -2.30 14.15
C ARG A 604 39.93 -0.89 13.63
N LYS A 605 40.58 0.11 14.22
CA LYS A 605 40.39 1.54 13.87
C LYS A 605 41.02 1.98 12.55
N GLN A 606 41.86 1.14 11.92
CA GLN A 606 42.50 1.47 10.65
C GLN A 606 41.77 0.73 9.52
N ASP A 607 41.12 1.49 8.66
CA ASP A 607 40.59 1.05 7.37
C ASP A 607 41.56 1.56 6.28
N PRO A 608 42.15 0.67 5.46
CA PRO A 608 43.04 1.08 4.38
C PRO A 608 42.33 1.84 3.24
N PHE A 609 40.99 1.72 3.15
CA PHE A 609 40.17 2.35 2.12
C PHE A 609 39.34 3.52 2.63
N ALA A 610 39.37 3.81 3.96
CA ALA A 610 38.71 4.97 4.48
C ALA A 610 39.40 6.23 3.97
N ASP A 611 38.59 7.20 3.51
CA ASP A 611 39.08 8.54 3.29
C ASP A 611 39.76 9.02 4.55
N ARG A 612 41.06 9.24 4.47
CA ARG A 612 41.79 9.81 5.59
C ARG A 612 41.27 11.21 5.78
N GLY A 613 40.42 11.38 6.81
CA GLY A 613 39.96 12.69 7.22
C GLY A 613 41.18 13.65 7.29
N LEU A 614 40.96 14.88 6.89
CA LEU A 614 42.00 15.90 6.94
C LEU A 614 42.69 15.84 8.32
N PRO A 615 44.03 15.80 8.40
CA PRO A 615 44.69 15.78 9.69
C PRO A 615 44.26 16.99 10.53
N TRP A 616 44.24 16.83 11.83
CA TRP A 616 43.71 17.85 12.78
C TRP A 616 44.29 19.25 12.54
N TRP A 617 45.54 19.34 12.13
CA TRP A 617 46.20 20.62 11.81
C TRP A 617 45.63 21.28 10.53
N GLN A 618 45.13 20.51 9.58
CA GLN A 618 44.43 21.04 8.39
C GLN A 618 43.03 21.54 8.77
N HIS A 619 42.30 20.87 9.69
CA HIS A 619 41.06 21.41 10.25
C HIS A 619 41.33 22.73 10.99
N LEU A 620 42.47 22.83 11.71
CA LEU A 620 42.88 24.04 12.39
C LEU A 620 43.24 25.14 11.38
N LEU A 621 43.97 24.81 10.30
CA LEU A 621 44.26 25.74 9.20
C LEU A 621 42.98 26.22 8.48
N TRP A 622 42.08 25.32 8.16
CA TRP A 622 40.82 25.69 7.52
C TRP A 622 39.94 26.51 8.44
N SER A 623 39.86 26.20 9.71
CA SER A 623 39.13 27.02 10.70
C SER A 623 39.79 28.39 10.91
N LEU A 624 41.11 28.46 10.92
CA LEU A 624 41.84 29.73 10.98
C LEU A 624 41.65 30.56 9.68
N ALA A 625 41.70 29.89 8.50
CA ALA A 625 41.41 30.56 7.24
C ALA A 625 39.97 31.08 7.17
N LEU A 626 39.00 30.31 7.65
CA LEU A 626 37.62 30.74 7.76
C LEU A 626 37.45 31.93 8.73
N LEU A 627 38.12 31.89 9.88
CA LEU A 627 38.14 32.98 10.85
C LEU A 627 38.79 34.24 10.27
N LEU A 628 39.88 34.09 9.52
CA LEU A 628 40.54 35.21 8.83
C LEU A 628 39.62 35.78 7.70
N LEU A 629 38.93 34.92 6.99
CA LEU A 629 37.94 35.35 5.98
C LEU A 629 36.81 36.11 6.63
N ILE A 630 36.24 35.58 7.71
CA ILE A 630 35.19 36.25 8.49
C ILE A 630 35.71 37.60 9.03
N ALA A 631 36.93 37.62 9.58
CA ALA A 631 37.55 38.84 10.07
C ALA A 631 37.78 39.87 8.96
N ALA A 632 38.24 39.42 7.77
CA ALA A 632 38.42 40.27 6.60
C ALA A 632 37.07 40.84 6.10
N VAL A 633 36.03 40.03 6.06
CA VAL A 633 34.68 40.44 5.70
C VAL A 633 34.14 41.44 6.73
N CYS A 634 34.28 41.16 8.03
CA CYS A 634 33.87 42.07 9.09
C CYS A 634 34.64 43.39 9.04
N TRP A 635 35.95 43.35 8.74
CA TRP A 635 36.76 44.57 8.54
C TRP A 635 36.31 45.33 7.29
N PHE A 636 36.09 44.65 6.19
CA PHE A 636 35.61 45.27 4.95
C PHE A 636 34.30 46.03 5.18
N PHE A 637 33.34 45.47 5.90
CA PHE A 637 32.08 46.07 6.28
C PHE A 637 32.16 47.02 7.50
N GLY A 638 33.34 47.29 8.01
CA GLY A 638 33.54 48.24 9.10
C GLY A 638 33.04 47.81 10.48
N VAL A 639 32.85 46.48 10.70
CA VAL A 639 32.46 45.93 12.01
C VAL A 639 33.52 46.21 13.07
N PHE A 640 34.80 46.20 12.70
CA PHE A 640 35.93 46.62 13.52
C PHE A 640 36.96 47.35 12.66
N THR A 641 37.72 48.28 13.26
CA THR A 641 38.77 49.04 12.62
C THR A 641 40.14 48.56 13.10
N LEU A 642 41.06 48.32 12.15
CA LEU A 642 42.46 48.06 12.47
C LEU A 642 43.18 49.39 12.64
N PRO A 643 44.04 49.57 13.69
CA PRO A 643 44.75 50.81 13.89
C PRO A 643 45.62 51.13 12.66
N GLY A 644 45.36 52.29 12.03
CA GLY A 644 46.10 52.74 10.86
C GLY A 644 45.58 52.31 9.48
N ILE A 645 44.52 51.53 9.37
CA ILE A 645 43.94 51.07 8.10
C ILE A 645 42.43 51.33 8.14
N THR A 646 41.95 52.26 7.31
CA THR A 646 40.53 52.54 7.15
C THR A 646 39.86 51.46 6.30
N SER A 647 38.64 51.00 6.69
CA SER A 647 37.90 50.00 5.89
C SER A 647 37.45 50.65 4.54
N PRO A 648 37.51 49.93 3.44
CA PRO A 648 37.07 50.44 2.14
C PRO A 648 35.61 50.89 2.10
N TYR A 649 34.75 50.32 2.95
CA TYR A 649 33.32 50.69 3.04
C TYR A 649 33.07 52.00 3.80
N LEU A 650 33.97 52.43 4.68
CA LEU A 650 33.89 53.71 5.42
C LEU A 650 34.69 54.84 4.72
N ALA A 651 35.43 54.50 3.66
CA ALA A 651 36.25 55.48 2.90
C ALA A 651 35.54 55.98 1.62
N GLY A 652 34.38 55.45 1.25
CA GLY A 652 33.48 55.88 0.19
C GLY A 652 32.21 56.48 0.78
#